data_5a4e61e34a93c2431705f239e8e8ac52
#
_entry.id   5a4e61e34a93c2431705f239e8e8ac52
#
_cell.length_a   1.000
_cell.length_b   1.000
_cell.length_c   1.000
_cell.angle_alpha   90.00
_cell.angle_beta   90.00
_cell.angle_gamma   90.00
#
_symmetry.space_group_name_H-M   'P 1'
#
loop_
_entity.id
_entity.type
_entity.pdbx_description
1 polymer ?
#
loop_
_entity_poly.entity_id
_entity_poly.type
_entity_poly.pdbx_seq_one_letter_code
_entity_poly.pdbx_strand_id
1 'polypeptide(L)'
;MKCIVLAAGTKRRLKPSFPEPLAQVHGKEMILRVIDTAQSVTGNCEIIVVINPRDEELFQNTLKTPAPVTFAFQEKPNGTGSALLAGLETIEGEEDLLVMFSDLVLIRDSSVSGMINLHRVTEAEMTILTGLSDTILPYAVVKRASDGRVSSIHRSADFQRKGSREFFIGPLYTTASAVRDVAEKLSQKVKSSGLDIYELIEEALKQDRHVQALRSLDETEYIGVNTLEDLKNAEDVLLMREAEQSNLFEERVIVFGTGGWRARIGRGFTSMNVRKVIQAVSNYIASSGGMEAGVVIGYDHRFLSKEFAELAAETFAANNVRVFLSRAALPTPVVTFTVLKRRSFCGVIFTASHNPSEYNGIKLETGEGLPAPVEVTDMIQSEANSIKPERIPWVSLQDAIEHGFVRIENFRNDYLDDLESKIDFSIIRRAGLRVCFDPMHGSGTTTLQIALTTARCDLITINSQRDPLFGGRSPSPAEESLTMLKQFVKENEFDIGIAVDGDADRIALVDENGDFIGPNDVILLLYYYLRKVKGLKGGIVRNISTSHNIDMLCKVLGDKVYEVPVGFKHIASAMQKHDLLMGGESSGGVAFRGHILEKDGVYAAMLVTEMLAVMGKSVSEILSGVYSLIGKRYYFAEYEIDLTPGSIVKLERVFGDPPDGVLGNDVLEINRMDGMKLILSDGSWVLLRKSGTEPLVRIVGESWSKGQAEALLKEMAKLLGEERE
;
A
#
# COMPACT_ATOMS: atom_id res chain seq x y z
N MET A 1 -40.98 10.72 2.99
CA MET A 1 -39.87 11.21 3.84
C MET A 1 -39.32 12.49 3.26
N LYS A 2 -39.05 13.48 4.10
CA LYS A 2 -38.47 14.78 3.71
C LYS A 2 -37.22 15.07 4.54
N CYS A 3 -36.29 15.85 3.98
CA CYS A 3 -35.10 16.29 4.71
C CYS A 3 -35.14 17.79 4.93
N ILE A 4 -35.00 18.22 6.19
CA ILE A 4 -34.92 19.63 6.57
C ILE A 4 -33.44 19.96 6.87
N VAL A 5 -32.87 20.90 6.10
CA VAL A 5 -31.51 21.40 6.31
C VAL A 5 -31.56 22.77 6.95
N LEU A 6 -31.01 22.89 8.16
CA LEU A 6 -31.02 24.13 8.93
C LEU A 6 -29.86 25.04 8.51
N ALA A 7 -30.17 26.15 7.83
CA ALA A 7 -29.20 27.08 7.25
C ALA A 7 -29.50 28.57 7.53
N ALA A 8 -30.40 28.88 8.49
CA ALA A 8 -30.88 30.25 8.77
C ALA A 8 -29.92 31.06 9.68
N GLY A 9 -28.74 30.59 9.99
CA GLY A 9 -27.77 31.30 10.83
C GLY A 9 -27.32 32.62 10.22
N THR A 10 -27.35 33.70 11.04
CA THR A 10 -26.97 35.06 10.61
C THR A 10 -25.51 35.43 10.91
N LYS A 11 -24.78 34.56 11.60
CA LYS A 11 -23.35 34.76 11.87
C LYS A 11 -22.57 34.64 10.56
N ARG A 12 -21.63 35.56 10.34
CA ARG A 12 -20.80 35.62 9.10
C ARG A 12 -19.32 35.65 9.47
N ARG A 13 -18.87 34.61 10.20
CA ARG A 13 -17.50 34.50 10.72
C ARG A 13 -16.49 34.13 9.65
N LEU A 14 -16.93 33.41 8.61
CA LEU A 14 -16.08 32.96 7.52
C LEU A 14 -15.83 34.08 6.47
N LYS A 15 -16.91 34.77 6.05
CA LYS A 15 -16.84 35.94 5.13
C LYS A 15 -17.94 36.95 5.48
N PRO A 16 -17.66 38.24 5.71
CA PRO A 16 -18.66 39.23 6.14
C PRO A 16 -19.87 39.45 5.20
N SER A 17 -19.70 39.20 3.92
CA SER A 17 -20.70 39.42 2.88
C SER A 17 -21.44 38.15 2.42
N PHE A 18 -21.17 36.99 3.05
CA PHE A 18 -21.62 35.71 2.51
C PHE A 18 -22.15 34.78 3.60
N PRO A 19 -23.34 34.13 3.42
CA PRO A 19 -23.84 33.15 4.37
C PRO A 19 -22.88 31.97 4.59
N GLU A 20 -22.61 31.60 5.85
CA GLU A 20 -21.69 30.49 6.17
C GLU A 20 -22.04 29.19 5.44
N PRO A 21 -23.30 28.75 5.31
CA PRO A 21 -23.64 27.51 4.60
C PRO A 21 -23.25 27.47 3.12
N LEU A 22 -23.03 28.63 2.49
CA LEU A 22 -22.59 28.74 1.10
C LEU A 22 -21.05 28.83 0.96
N ALA A 23 -20.30 28.81 2.08
CA ALA A 23 -18.84 28.71 2.03
C ALA A 23 -18.41 27.36 1.41
N GLN A 24 -17.32 27.39 0.67
CA GLN A 24 -16.79 26.18 0.03
C GLN A 24 -15.80 25.48 0.94
N VAL A 25 -15.94 24.17 1.05
CA VAL A 25 -15.01 23.23 1.68
C VAL A 25 -14.58 22.27 0.59
N HIS A 26 -13.29 22.21 0.29
CA HIS A 26 -12.72 21.35 -0.76
C HIS A 26 -13.53 21.47 -2.09
N GLY A 27 -13.68 22.71 -2.57
CA GLY A 27 -14.27 23.03 -3.87
C GLY A 27 -15.79 22.86 -3.99
N LYS A 28 -16.54 22.54 -2.90
CA LYS A 28 -17.99 22.38 -2.88
C LYS A 28 -18.61 23.12 -1.71
N GLU A 29 -19.75 23.76 -1.90
CA GLU A 29 -20.47 24.48 -0.85
C GLU A 29 -20.86 23.54 0.30
N MET A 30 -20.71 24.00 1.54
CA MET A 30 -21.02 23.25 2.76
C MET A 30 -22.41 22.64 2.71
N ILE A 31 -23.40 23.44 2.36
CA ILE A 31 -24.79 22.99 2.30
C ILE A 31 -25.02 21.91 1.23
N LEU A 32 -24.33 21.97 0.08
CA LEU A 32 -24.42 20.94 -0.96
C LEU A 32 -23.84 19.61 -0.51
N ARG A 33 -22.79 19.61 0.33
CA ARG A 33 -22.28 18.39 0.93
C ARG A 33 -23.28 17.72 1.87
N VAL A 34 -23.93 18.52 2.71
CA VAL A 34 -24.98 18.02 3.61
C VAL A 34 -26.18 17.48 2.85
N ILE A 35 -26.61 18.16 1.78
CA ILE A 35 -27.67 17.70 0.88
C ILE A 35 -27.29 16.37 0.22
N ASP A 36 -26.05 16.24 -0.29
CA ASP A 36 -25.59 14.98 -0.89
C ASP A 36 -25.64 13.82 0.09
N THR A 37 -25.16 14.01 1.33
CA THR A 37 -25.25 13.00 2.39
C THR A 37 -26.71 12.59 2.67
N ALA A 38 -27.63 13.56 2.73
CA ALA A 38 -29.04 13.25 2.91
C ALA A 38 -29.62 12.46 1.72
N GLN A 39 -29.30 12.83 0.49
CA GLN A 39 -29.76 12.18 -0.74
C GLN A 39 -29.16 10.79 -0.95
N SER A 40 -27.89 10.59 -0.64
CA SER A 40 -27.25 9.27 -0.76
C SER A 40 -27.91 8.22 0.12
N VAL A 41 -28.40 8.63 1.29
CA VAL A 41 -29.03 7.72 2.27
C VAL A 41 -30.53 7.53 2.01
N THR A 42 -31.21 8.57 1.54
CA THR A 42 -32.69 8.58 1.45
C THR A 42 -33.20 8.39 0.02
N GLY A 43 -32.32 8.36 -0.97
CA GLY A 43 -32.68 8.45 -2.37
C GLY A 43 -33.14 9.88 -2.74
N ASN A 44 -34.09 10.01 -3.65
CA ASN A 44 -34.60 11.32 -4.09
C ASN A 44 -35.65 11.92 -3.09
N CYS A 45 -35.29 12.13 -1.83
CA CYS A 45 -36.18 12.84 -0.90
C CYS A 45 -36.28 14.33 -1.27
N GLU A 46 -37.41 14.94 -0.98
CA GLU A 46 -37.59 16.39 -1.06
C GLU A 46 -36.75 17.09 0.02
N ILE A 47 -35.98 18.10 -0.39
CA ILE A 47 -35.10 18.88 0.49
C ILE A 47 -35.78 20.21 0.82
N ILE A 48 -35.94 20.49 2.11
CA ILE A 48 -36.40 21.76 2.63
C ILE A 48 -35.23 22.48 3.26
N VAL A 49 -34.84 23.61 2.70
CA VAL A 49 -33.73 24.41 3.23
C VAL A 49 -34.31 25.59 4.00
N VAL A 50 -34.03 25.63 5.31
CA VAL A 50 -34.48 26.74 6.16
C VAL A 50 -33.41 27.83 6.13
N ILE A 51 -33.79 29.01 5.62
CA ILE A 51 -32.86 30.14 5.41
C ILE A 51 -33.40 31.43 6.05
N ASN A 52 -32.52 32.42 6.19
CA ASN A 52 -32.97 33.78 6.46
C ASN A 52 -33.53 34.41 5.16
N PRO A 53 -34.70 35.10 5.16
CA PRO A 53 -35.25 35.69 3.95
C PRO A 53 -34.32 36.65 3.20
N ARG A 54 -33.39 37.30 3.90
CA ARG A 54 -32.39 38.21 3.31
C ARG A 54 -31.39 37.54 2.38
N ASP A 55 -31.23 36.23 2.52
CA ASP A 55 -30.22 35.46 1.80
C ASP A 55 -30.82 34.61 0.64
N GLU A 56 -32.14 34.71 0.42
CA GLU A 56 -32.91 33.90 -0.54
C GLU A 56 -32.29 33.89 -1.95
N GLU A 57 -31.99 35.06 -2.51
CA GLU A 57 -31.45 35.20 -3.85
C GLU A 57 -30.07 34.49 -3.99
N LEU A 58 -29.24 34.57 -2.93
CA LEU A 58 -27.90 33.89 -2.94
C LEU A 58 -28.08 32.39 -2.92
N PHE A 59 -28.98 31.85 -2.11
CA PHE A 59 -29.25 30.43 -2.06
C PHE A 59 -29.87 29.92 -3.36
N GLN A 60 -30.83 30.61 -3.95
CA GLN A 60 -31.44 30.25 -5.23
C GLN A 60 -30.43 30.19 -6.37
N ASN A 61 -29.48 31.13 -6.41
CA ASN A 61 -28.44 31.17 -7.44
C ASN A 61 -27.36 30.09 -7.26
N THR A 62 -27.14 29.65 -6.02
CA THR A 62 -26.04 28.70 -5.68
C THR A 62 -26.51 27.23 -5.68
N LEU A 63 -27.74 26.98 -5.15
CA LEU A 63 -28.22 25.59 -5.01
C LEU A 63 -28.74 25.04 -6.35
N LYS A 64 -27.85 24.40 -7.08
CA LYS A 64 -28.19 23.65 -8.30
C LYS A 64 -28.11 22.15 -7.98
N THR A 65 -29.23 21.58 -7.50
CA THR A 65 -29.32 20.16 -7.14
C THR A 65 -30.26 19.40 -8.09
N PRO A 66 -30.05 18.09 -8.32
CA PRO A 66 -30.99 17.26 -9.09
C PRO A 66 -32.36 17.10 -8.44
N ALA A 67 -32.43 17.14 -7.08
CA ALA A 67 -33.66 17.01 -6.33
C ALA A 67 -34.34 18.37 -6.15
N PRO A 68 -35.69 18.41 -6.06
CA PRO A 68 -36.41 19.64 -5.80
C PRO A 68 -36.06 20.19 -4.40
N VAL A 69 -35.73 21.47 -4.36
CA VAL A 69 -35.45 22.21 -3.12
C VAL A 69 -36.57 23.21 -2.86
N THR A 70 -37.14 23.12 -1.67
CA THR A 70 -38.13 24.09 -1.17
C THR A 70 -37.47 24.97 -0.11
N PHE A 71 -37.68 26.28 -0.15
CA PHE A 71 -37.17 27.19 0.87
C PHE A 71 -38.24 27.47 1.93
N ALA A 72 -37.82 27.34 3.19
CA ALA A 72 -38.59 27.82 4.35
C ALA A 72 -37.82 28.98 4.99
N PHE A 73 -38.56 29.91 5.63
CA PHE A 73 -37.96 31.14 6.09
C PHE A 73 -38.02 31.28 7.60
N GLN A 74 -36.88 31.51 8.22
CA GLN A 74 -36.73 31.90 9.62
C GLN A 74 -36.38 33.40 9.68
N GLU A 75 -37.35 34.27 9.95
CA GLU A 75 -37.15 35.73 10.00
C GLU A 75 -36.21 36.14 11.14
N LYS A 76 -36.40 35.53 12.32
CA LYS A 76 -35.59 35.79 13.52
C LYS A 76 -34.71 34.57 13.82
N PRO A 77 -33.38 34.72 13.86
CA PRO A 77 -32.47 33.61 14.16
C PRO A 77 -32.43 33.34 15.68
N ASN A 78 -33.50 32.79 16.19
CA ASN A 78 -33.76 32.57 17.61
C ASN A 78 -33.70 31.11 18.04
N GLY A 79 -32.86 30.30 17.37
CA GLY A 79 -32.55 28.92 17.74
C GLY A 79 -32.84 27.89 16.66
N THR A 80 -32.22 26.73 16.76
CA THR A 80 -32.29 25.64 15.79
C THR A 80 -33.64 24.90 15.81
N GLY A 81 -34.29 24.82 16.96
CA GLY A 81 -35.64 24.28 17.09
C GLY A 81 -36.68 25.20 16.41
N SER A 82 -36.52 26.53 16.54
CA SER A 82 -37.37 27.48 15.83
C SER A 82 -37.20 27.40 14.31
N ALA A 83 -35.96 27.13 13.83
CA ALA A 83 -35.71 26.89 12.43
C ALA A 83 -36.39 25.59 11.94
N LEU A 84 -36.29 24.51 12.72
CA LEU A 84 -37.00 23.25 12.42
C LEU A 84 -38.50 23.47 12.28
N LEU A 85 -39.13 24.25 13.19
CA LEU A 85 -40.57 24.56 13.12
C LEU A 85 -40.93 25.36 11.87
N ALA A 86 -40.10 26.31 11.47
CA ALA A 86 -40.31 27.05 10.21
C ALA A 86 -40.25 26.13 8.98
N GLY A 87 -39.32 25.17 8.95
CA GLY A 87 -39.27 24.13 7.92
C GLY A 87 -40.50 23.22 7.94
N LEU A 88 -41.01 22.91 9.12
CA LEU A 88 -42.18 22.05 9.32
C LEU A 88 -43.49 22.67 8.82
N GLU A 89 -43.60 24.01 8.79
CA GLU A 89 -44.76 24.74 8.25
C GLU A 89 -44.99 24.50 6.75
N THR A 90 -43.93 24.09 6.01
CA THR A 90 -44.01 23.75 4.58
C THR A 90 -44.46 22.32 4.33
N ILE A 91 -44.67 21.52 5.37
CA ILE A 91 -44.97 20.07 5.26
C ILE A 91 -46.44 19.84 5.63
N GLU A 92 -47.19 19.29 4.70
CA GLU A 92 -48.58 18.86 4.95
C GLU A 92 -48.60 17.35 5.26
N GLY A 93 -49.37 16.95 6.29
CA GLY A 93 -49.57 15.54 6.63
C GLY A 93 -48.48 14.91 7.50
N GLU A 94 -48.49 13.57 7.50
CA GLU A 94 -47.57 12.72 8.25
C GLU A 94 -46.40 12.34 7.36
N GLU A 95 -45.19 12.76 7.71
CA GLU A 95 -43.97 12.50 6.96
C GLU A 95 -42.83 12.15 7.92
N ASP A 96 -42.03 11.16 7.54
CA ASP A 96 -40.71 10.93 8.16
C ASP A 96 -39.79 12.11 7.88
N LEU A 97 -39.07 12.56 8.87
CA LEU A 97 -38.17 13.70 8.81
C LEU A 97 -36.75 13.34 9.15
N LEU A 98 -35.84 13.67 8.24
CA LEU A 98 -34.39 13.76 8.52
C LEU A 98 -34.04 15.24 8.71
N VAL A 99 -33.51 15.62 9.86
CA VAL A 99 -33.04 16.98 10.14
C VAL A 99 -31.54 17.01 10.14
N MET A 100 -30.95 17.88 9.32
CA MET A 100 -29.51 18.05 9.15
C MET A 100 -29.10 19.50 9.41
N PHE A 101 -27.85 19.71 9.80
CA PHE A 101 -27.27 21.03 10.07
C PHE A 101 -26.26 21.37 8.96
N SER A 102 -26.36 22.57 8.41
CA SER A 102 -25.56 23.02 7.28
C SER A 102 -24.07 23.19 7.56
N ASP A 103 -23.66 23.24 8.82
CA ASP A 103 -22.27 23.37 9.27
C ASP A 103 -21.60 22.02 9.60
N LEU A 104 -22.36 20.91 9.59
CA LEU A 104 -21.87 19.57 9.88
C LEU A 104 -21.55 18.79 8.59
N VAL A 105 -20.57 19.28 7.85
CA VAL A 105 -20.19 18.79 6.51
C VAL A 105 -19.48 17.42 6.51
N LEU A 106 -19.06 16.95 7.66
CA LEU A 106 -18.28 15.71 7.82
C LEU A 106 -19.11 14.51 8.30
N ILE A 107 -20.43 14.67 8.49
CA ILE A 107 -21.32 13.56 8.83
C ILE A 107 -21.29 12.51 7.71
N ARG A 108 -21.05 11.25 8.07
CA ARG A 108 -20.97 10.14 7.11
C ARG A 108 -22.34 9.59 6.75
N ASP A 109 -22.51 9.16 5.52
CA ASP A 109 -23.71 8.45 5.03
C ASP A 109 -24.02 7.22 5.90
N SER A 110 -22.97 6.49 6.33
CA SER A 110 -23.12 5.33 7.21
C SER A 110 -23.71 5.67 8.57
N SER A 111 -23.38 6.84 9.15
CA SER A 111 -23.90 7.29 10.44
C SER A 111 -25.39 7.67 10.32
N VAL A 112 -25.77 8.35 9.25
CA VAL A 112 -27.18 8.68 8.99
C VAL A 112 -27.99 7.41 8.68
N SER A 113 -27.48 6.51 7.85
CA SER A 113 -28.13 5.23 7.57
C SER A 113 -28.30 4.38 8.83
N GLY A 114 -27.27 4.32 9.67
CA GLY A 114 -27.33 3.61 10.96
C GLY A 114 -28.36 4.19 11.90
N MET A 115 -28.49 5.52 11.96
CA MET A 115 -29.50 6.23 12.76
C MET A 115 -30.92 5.90 12.31
N ILE A 116 -31.19 5.93 11.00
CA ILE A 116 -32.49 5.55 10.42
C ILE A 116 -32.82 4.08 10.69
N ASN A 117 -31.85 3.20 10.55
CA ASN A 117 -32.03 1.78 10.84
C ASN A 117 -32.33 1.51 12.32
N LEU A 118 -31.58 2.18 13.23
CA LEU A 118 -31.84 2.08 14.67
C LEU A 118 -33.25 2.55 15.02
N HIS A 119 -33.71 3.68 14.45
CA HIS A 119 -35.04 4.20 14.63
C HIS A 119 -36.12 3.15 14.29
N ARG A 120 -35.99 2.53 13.11
CA ARG A 120 -36.94 1.49 12.61
C ARG A 120 -36.94 0.24 13.48
N VAL A 121 -35.75 -0.26 13.87
CA VAL A 121 -35.63 -1.49 14.66
C VAL A 121 -36.13 -1.33 16.09
N THR A 122 -35.97 -0.11 16.67
CA THR A 122 -36.36 0.15 18.06
C THR A 122 -37.75 0.76 18.17
N GLU A 123 -38.43 1.03 17.05
CA GLU A 123 -39.70 1.72 16.97
C GLU A 123 -39.66 3.04 17.77
N ALA A 124 -38.55 3.78 17.69
CA ALA A 124 -38.37 5.01 18.41
C ALA A 124 -39.23 6.14 17.77
N GLU A 125 -39.64 7.11 18.57
CA GLU A 125 -40.32 8.32 18.08
C GLU A 125 -39.34 9.38 17.61
N MET A 126 -38.14 9.39 18.23
CA MET A 126 -37.02 10.25 17.84
C MET A 126 -35.72 9.48 17.93
N THR A 127 -34.82 9.67 16.99
CA THR A 127 -33.47 9.12 17.04
C THR A 127 -32.45 10.21 16.71
N ILE A 128 -31.44 10.35 17.55
CA ILE A 128 -30.39 11.38 17.44
C ILE A 128 -29.05 10.80 17.18
N LEU A 129 -28.17 11.55 16.51
CA LEU A 129 -26.76 11.20 16.39
C LEU A 129 -25.97 11.83 17.52
N THR A 130 -25.14 11.03 18.18
CA THR A 130 -24.32 11.47 19.32
C THR A 130 -22.85 11.13 19.11
N GLY A 131 -21.98 11.83 19.84
CA GLY A 131 -20.54 11.55 19.89
C GLY A 131 -20.01 11.54 21.32
N LEU A 132 -18.88 10.90 21.55
CA LEU A 132 -18.20 10.83 22.83
C LEU A 132 -16.95 11.69 22.82
N SER A 133 -16.77 12.56 23.81
CA SER A 133 -15.56 13.39 23.89
C SER A 133 -15.16 13.63 25.34
N ASP A 134 -13.84 13.66 25.58
CA ASP A 134 -13.24 14.05 26.87
C ASP A 134 -13.13 15.56 27.02
N THR A 135 -13.26 16.29 25.90
CA THR A 135 -13.30 17.76 25.87
C THR A 135 -14.74 18.26 25.92
N ILE A 136 -14.92 19.50 26.40
CA ILE A 136 -16.23 20.14 26.42
C ILE A 136 -16.54 20.66 25.04
N LEU A 137 -17.48 20.01 24.36
CA LEU A 137 -17.99 20.48 23.07
C LEU A 137 -19.15 21.48 23.26
N PRO A 138 -19.38 22.38 22.30
CA PRO A 138 -20.46 23.38 22.37
C PRO A 138 -21.87 22.77 22.10
N TYR A 139 -22.03 21.49 22.34
CA TYR A 139 -23.22 20.68 22.07
C TYR A 139 -23.96 20.31 23.38
N ALA A 140 -25.20 19.88 23.28
CA ALA A 140 -25.97 19.41 24.46
C ALA A 140 -25.43 18.03 24.92
N VAL A 141 -25.35 17.85 26.25
CA VAL A 141 -24.90 16.61 26.87
C VAL A 141 -26.07 15.64 26.96
N VAL A 142 -25.86 14.40 26.54
CA VAL A 142 -26.82 13.30 26.56
C VAL A 142 -26.46 12.32 27.70
N LYS A 143 -27.47 11.82 28.41
CA LYS A 143 -27.34 10.70 29.34
C LYS A 143 -28.23 9.55 28.88
N ARG A 144 -27.75 8.33 29.09
CA ARG A 144 -28.51 7.12 28.79
C ARG A 144 -29.03 6.44 30.05
N ALA A 145 -30.15 5.79 29.92
CA ALA A 145 -30.66 4.85 30.90
C ALA A 145 -29.92 3.50 30.78
N SER A 146 -30.15 2.60 31.71
CA SER A 146 -29.50 1.27 31.73
C SER A 146 -29.85 0.37 30.52
N ASP A 147 -30.99 0.66 29.87
CA ASP A 147 -31.45 -0.04 28.65
C ASP A 147 -30.90 0.59 27.36
N GLY A 148 -30.05 1.61 27.45
CA GLY A 148 -29.42 2.29 26.32
C GLY A 148 -30.19 3.43 25.70
N ARG A 149 -31.49 3.65 26.07
CA ARG A 149 -32.27 4.78 25.64
C ARG A 149 -31.77 6.11 26.21
N VAL A 150 -32.06 7.20 25.55
CA VAL A 150 -31.79 8.55 26.10
C VAL A 150 -32.67 8.81 27.30
N SER A 151 -32.08 9.16 28.43
CA SER A 151 -32.80 9.47 29.68
C SER A 151 -32.87 10.97 29.95
N SER A 152 -31.89 11.75 29.51
CA SER A 152 -31.90 13.19 29.62
C SER A 152 -30.97 13.85 28.61
N ILE A 153 -31.25 15.08 28.24
CA ILE A 153 -30.44 15.96 27.42
C ILE A 153 -30.38 17.34 28.03
N HIS A 154 -29.18 17.93 28.15
CA HIS A 154 -28.98 19.21 28.84
C HIS A 154 -27.93 20.06 28.15
N ARG A 155 -27.98 21.38 28.36
CA ARG A 155 -26.98 22.31 27.84
C ARG A 155 -25.59 22.02 28.43
N SER A 156 -24.53 22.04 27.62
CA SER A 156 -23.16 21.72 28.07
C SER A 156 -22.62 22.70 29.14
N ALA A 157 -23.08 23.97 29.12
CA ALA A 157 -22.70 24.98 30.11
C ALA A 157 -23.07 24.63 31.57
N ASP A 158 -24.03 23.71 31.76
CA ASP A 158 -24.50 23.31 33.07
C ASP A 158 -23.64 22.23 33.77
N PHE A 159 -22.54 21.77 33.10
CA PHE A 159 -21.72 20.67 33.56
C PHE A 159 -20.25 21.04 33.76
N GLN A 160 -19.76 21.03 35.01
CA GLN A 160 -18.40 21.38 35.40
C GLN A 160 -17.47 20.17 35.70
N ARG A 161 -17.90 18.92 35.52
CA ARG A 161 -17.08 17.73 35.87
C ARG A 161 -16.18 17.27 34.73
N LYS A 162 -14.93 16.87 35.04
CA LYS A 162 -13.99 16.22 34.10
C LYS A 162 -14.42 14.77 33.83
N GLY A 163 -14.28 14.31 32.59
CA GLY A 163 -14.53 12.93 32.14
C GLY A 163 -15.23 12.87 30.79
N SER A 164 -15.18 11.69 30.15
CA SER A 164 -15.81 11.45 28.85
C SER A 164 -17.33 11.67 28.91
N ARG A 165 -17.87 12.38 27.94
CA ARG A 165 -19.29 12.75 27.86
C ARG A 165 -19.84 12.47 26.48
N GLU A 166 -21.10 12.07 26.44
CA GLU A 166 -21.85 11.92 25.20
C GLU A 166 -22.57 13.22 24.86
N PHE A 167 -22.38 13.70 23.64
CA PHE A 167 -22.94 14.95 23.15
C PHE A 167 -23.88 14.68 21.97
N PHE A 168 -24.99 15.42 21.88
CA PHE A 168 -25.84 15.48 20.69
C PHE A 168 -25.13 16.31 19.62
N ILE A 169 -24.68 15.69 18.55
CA ILE A 169 -23.85 16.33 17.52
C ILE A 169 -24.63 16.88 16.34
N GLY A 170 -25.93 16.67 16.27
CA GLY A 170 -26.76 17.40 15.31
C GLY A 170 -27.87 16.61 14.64
N PRO A 171 -27.63 15.62 13.77
CA PRO A 171 -28.68 14.93 13.02
C PRO A 171 -29.77 14.33 13.91
N LEU A 172 -31.02 14.50 13.48
CA LEU A 172 -32.23 13.97 14.13
C LEU A 172 -33.08 13.27 13.07
N TYR A 173 -33.58 12.09 13.38
CA TYR A 173 -34.61 11.39 12.59
C TYR A 173 -35.88 11.21 13.43
N THR A 174 -37.04 11.56 12.88
CA THR A 174 -38.30 11.57 13.58
C THR A 174 -39.50 11.66 12.60
N THR A 175 -40.69 11.93 13.06
CA THR A 175 -41.86 12.23 12.22
C THR A 175 -42.34 13.67 12.39
N ALA A 176 -43.05 14.19 11.39
CA ALA A 176 -43.63 15.54 11.43
C ALA A 176 -44.61 15.70 12.59
N SER A 177 -45.43 14.70 12.85
CA SER A 177 -46.40 14.70 13.97
C SER A 177 -45.69 14.73 15.31
N ALA A 178 -44.68 13.90 15.53
CA ALA A 178 -43.94 13.86 16.79
C ALA A 178 -43.33 15.23 17.15
N VAL A 179 -42.80 15.97 16.16
CA VAL A 179 -42.26 17.31 16.38
C VAL A 179 -43.40 18.32 16.69
N ARG A 180 -44.52 18.27 15.96
CA ARG A 180 -45.64 19.18 16.18
C ARG A 180 -46.22 19.01 17.58
N ASP A 181 -46.47 17.79 18.02
CA ASP A 181 -47.05 17.48 19.34
C ASP A 181 -46.16 18.00 20.49
N VAL A 182 -44.84 17.80 20.36
CA VAL A 182 -43.89 18.32 21.35
C VAL A 182 -43.81 19.84 21.35
N ALA A 183 -43.84 20.45 20.17
CA ALA A 183 -43.74 21.90 20.00
C ALA A 183 -44.98 22.64 20.52
N GLU A 184 -46.16 22.02 20.49
CA GLU A 184 -47.40 22.64 21.00
C GLU A 184 -47.27 23.04 22.47
N LYS A 185 -46.65 22.21 23.33
CA LYS A 185 -46.38 22.49 24.73
C LYS A 185 -45.34 23.58 24.96
N LEU A 186 -44.45 23.78 23.98
CA LEU A 186 -43.42 24.83 24.03
C LEU A 186 -43.85 26.14 23.34
N SER A 187 -45.08 26.24 22.88
CA SER A 187 -45.59 27.36 22.06
C SER A 187 -45.39 28.75 22.67
N GLN A 188 -45.50 28.89 24.01
CA GLN A 188 -45.25 30.18 24.70
C GLN A 188 -43.74 30.54 24.66
N LYS A 189 -42.85 29.56 24.82
CA LYS A 189 -41.40 29.77 24.79
C LYS A 189 -40.93 30.13 23.39
N VAL A 190 -41.43 29.44 22.36
CA VAL A 190 -41.15 29.74 20.95
C VAL A 190 -41.44 31.21 20.63
N LYS A 191 -42.58 31.74 21.13
CA LYS A 191 -42.98 33.14 20.90
C LYS A 191 -42.12 34.16 21.64
N SER A 192 -41.62 33.83 22.83
CA SER A 192 -40.92 34.79 23.72
C SER A 192 -39.43 34.84 23.58
N SER A 193 -38.75 33.69 23.50
CA SER A 193 -37.27 33.59 23.55
C SER A 193 -36.62 32.76 22.45
N GLY A 194 -37.43 32.06 21.62
CA GLY A 194 -36.93 31.10 20.67
C GLY A 194 -36.67 29.74 21.28
N LEU A 195 -36.25 28.76 20.46
CA LEU A 195 -36.14 27.36 20.82
C LEU A 195 -34.97 26.72 20.13
N ASP A 196 -34.16 26.01 20.89
CA ASP A 196 -33.13 25.12 20.34
C ASP A 196 -33.63 23.67 20.21
N ILE A 197 -33.05 22.89 19.28
CA ILE A 197 -33.55 21.55 18.96
C ILE A 197 -33.43 20.58 20.14
N TYR A 198 -32.38 20.72 20.98
CA TYR A 198 -32.21 19.88 22.18
C TYR A 198 -33.34 20.11 23.19
N GLU A 199 -33.98 21.29 23.21
CA GLU A 199 -35.13 21.61 24.10
C GLU A 199 -36.40 20.89 23.63
N LEU A 200 -36.55 20.67 22.31
CA LEU A 200 -37.62 19.79 21.78
C LEU A 200 -37.38 18.34 22.24
N ILE A 201 -36.15 17.86 22.15
CA ILE A 201 -35.80 16.49 22.60
C ILE A 201 -35.98 16.35 24.11
N GLU A 202 -35.60 17.36 24.90
CA GLU A 202 -35.81 17.39 26.35
C GLU A 202 -37.30 17.33 26.69
N GLU A 203 -38.15 18.09 25.98
CA GLU A 203 -39.58 18.07 26.18
C GLU A 203 -40.21 16.73 25.77
N ALA A 204 -39.72 16.11 24.69
CA ALA A 204 -40.15 14.77 24.30
C ALA A 204 -39.85 13.74 25.42
N LEU A 205 -38.66 13.80 26.03
CA LEU A 205 -38.31 12.94 27.16
C LEU A 205 -39.19 13.19 28.40
N LYS A 206 -39.57 14.46 28.69
CA LYS A 206 -40.53 14.79 29.77
C LYS A 206 -41.93 14.24 29.52
N GLN A 207 -42.28 14.00 28.26
CA GLN A 207 -43.55 13.38 27.84
C GLN A 207 -43.45 11.84 27.77
N ASP A 208 -42.34 11.25 28.27
CA ASP A 208 -42.07 9.81 28.27
C ASP A 208 -42.03 9.22 26.85
N ARG A 209 -41.66 10.02 25.84
CA ARG A 209 -41.53 9.55 24.47
C ARG A 209 -40.25 8.75 24.30
N HIS A 210 -40.28 7.75 23.40
CA HIS A 210 -39.18 6.89 23.13
C HIS A 210 -38.10 7.58 22.28
N VAL A 211 -37.01 8.03 22.92
CA VAL A 211 -35.87 8.64 22.25
C VAL A 211 -34.67 7.72 22.26
N GLN A 212 -34.13 7.40 21.08
CA GLN A 212 -32.91 6.62 20.90
C GLN A 212 -31.74 7.52 20.47
N ALA A 213 -30.52 7.02 20.64
CA ALA A 213 -29.30 7.66 20.15
C ALA A 213 -28.35 6.66 19.53
N LEU A 214 -27.93 6.94 18.29
CA LEU A 214 -26.79 6.28 17.69
C LEU A 214 -25.51 7.03 18.04
N ARG A 215 -24.49 6.33 18.50
CA ARG A 215 -23.19 6.95 18.78
C ARG A 215 -22.27 6.81 17.55
N SER A 216 -21.82 7.93 17.00
CA SER A 216 -20.69 7.94 16.08
C SER A 216 -19.38 7.63 16.83
N LEU A 217 -18.52 6.81 16.24
CA LEU A 217 -17.18 6.53 16.73
C LEU A 217 -16.12 7.36 15.98
N ASP A 218 -16.52 8.13 14.98
CA ASP A 218 -15.64 9.00 14.20
C ASP A 218 -15.72 10.43 14.77
N GLU A 219 -14.71 10.81 15.54
CA GLU A 219 -14.64 12.13 16.18
C GLU A 219 -14.61 13.28 15.16
N THR A 220 -14.23 13.03 13.92
CA THR A 220 -14.26 14.05 12.87
C THR A 220 -15.67 14.49 12.50
N GLU A 221 -16.69 13.66 12.72
CA GLU A 221 -18.09 14.01 12.52
C GLU A 221 -18.61 15.07 13.51
N TYR A 222 -17.87 15.33 14.61
CA TYR A 222 -18.24 16.32 15.63
C TYR A 222 -17.84 17.75 15.26
N ILE A 223 -17.08 17.92 14.16
CA ILE A 223 -16.56 19.21 13.73
C ILE A 223 -17.67 20.00 13.02
N GLY A 224 -18.22 21.01 13.71
CA GLY A 224 -19.05 22.02 13.08
C GLY A 224 -18.18 23.14 12.51
N VAL A 225 -18.31 23.42 11.22
CA VAL A 225 -17.49 24.43 10.52
C VAL A 225 -18.03 25.84 10.80
N ASN A 226 -17.37 26.55 11.71
CA ASN A 226 -17.77 27.88 12.17
C ASN A 226 -16.66 28.93 12.04
N THR A 227 -15.41 28.52 11.89
CA THR A 227 -14.23 29.37 11.75
C THR A 227 -13.40 28.96 10.53
N LEU A 228 -12.43 29.80 10.12
CA LEU A 228 -11.49 29.43 9.04
C LEU A 228 -10.61 28.23 9.43
N GLU A 229 -10.34 28.04 10.71
CA GLU A 229 -9.61 26.88 11.22
C GLU A 229 -10.45 25.61 11.09
N ASP A 230 -11.75 25.65 11.48
CA ASP A 230 -12.66 24.52 11.30
C ASP A 230 -12.81 24.17 9.82
N LEU A 231 -12.85 25.17 8.93
CA LEU A 231 -12.96 24.97 7.48
C LEU A 231 -11.74 24.23 6.94
N LYS A 232 -10.54 24.64 7.35
CA LYS A 232 -9.29 23.97 6.96
C LYS A 232 -9.23 22.53 7.51
N ASN A 233 -9.59 22.35 8.77
CA ASN A 233 -9.64 21.01 9.38
C ASN A 233 -10.64 20.11 8.64
N ALA A 234 -11.79 20.63 8.23
CA ALA A 234 -12.77 19.88 7.44
C ALA A 234 -12.24 19.52 6.04
N GLU A 235 -11.49 20.40 5.40
CA GLU A 235 -10.80 20.09 4.12
C GLU A 235 -9.79 18.98 4.28
N ASP A 236 -8.94 19.03 5.30
CA ASP A 236 -7.93 17.99 5.58
C ASP A 236 -8.59 16.63 5.84
N VAL A 237 -9.69 16.60 6.60
CA VAL A 237 -10.46 15.37 6.85
C VAL A 237 -11.07 14.81 5.57
N LEU A 238 -11.64 15.66 4.71
CA LEU A 238 -12.22 15.21 3.43
C LEU A 238 -11.15 14.64 2.50
N LEU A 239 -9.99 15.29 2.41
CA LEU A 239 -8.84 14.78 1.66
C LEU A 239 -8.36 13.42 2.18
N MET A 240 -8.28 13.25 3.51
CA MET A 240 -7.95 11.95 4.12
C MET A 240 -8.98 10.88 3.77
N ARG A 241 -10.29 11.19 3.84
CA ARG A 241 -11.36 10.25 3.50
C ARG A 241 -11.37 9.87 2.01
N GLU A 242 -11.07 10.81 1.12
CA GLU A 242 -10.91 10.52 -0.31
C GLU A 242 -9.69 9.63 -0.57
N ALA A 243 -8.58 9.88 0.12
CA ALA A 243 -7.39 9.03 0.05
C ALA A 243 -7.66 7.62 0.60
N GLU A 244 -8.39 7.49 1.71
CA GLU A 244 -8.82 6.19 2.26
C GLU A 244 -9.76 5.44 1.29
N GLN A 245 -10.71 6.14 0.67
CA GLN A 245 -11.60 5.55 -0.32
C GLN A 245 -10.86 5.14 -1.59
N SER A 246 -9.91 5.96 -2.04
CA SER A 246 -9.01 5.67 -3.16
C SER A 246 -8.18 4.42 -2.87
N ASN A 247 -7.55 4.32 -1.70
CA ASN A 247 -6.78 3.14 -1.28
C ASN A 247 -7.66 1.88 -1.18
N LEU A 248 -8.89 1.98 -0.68
CA LEU A 248 -9.85 0.86 -0.64
C LEU A 248 -10.31 0.45 -2.05
N PHE A 249 -10.40 1.40 -2.97
CA PHE A 249 -10.75 1.14 -4.37
C PHE A 249 -9.55 0.53 -5.11
N GLU A 250 -8.33 1.02 -4.87
CA GLU A 250 -7.09 0.45 -5.41
C GLU A 250 -6.87 -0.99 -4.94
N GLU A 251 -7.17 -1.34 -3.68
CA GLU A 251 -7.11 -2.72 -3.20
C GLU A 251 -8.11 -3.67 -3.91
N ARG A 252 -9.17 -3.14 -4.54
CA ARG A 252 -10.15 -3.93 -5.33
C ARG A 252 -9.78 -4.04 -6.80
N VAL A 253 -8.93 -3.16 -7.29
CA VAL A 253 -8.47 -3.13 -8.68
C VAL A 253 -7.16 -3.92 -8.77
N ILE A 254 -7.06 -4.76 -9.78
CA ILE A 254 -5.82 -5.50 -10.08
C ILE A 254 -4.85 -4.53 -10.75
N VAL A 255 -3.70 -4.28 -10.13
CA VAL A 255 -2.64 -3.41 -10.66
C VAL A 255 -1.31 -4.13 -10.61
N PHE A 256 -0.66 -4.28 -11.77
CA PHE A 256 0.67 -4.86 -11.86
C PHE A 256 1.75 -3.80 -11.61
N GLY A 257 2.59 -4.05 -10.60
CA GLY A 257 3.78 -3.26 -10.33
C GLY A 257 5.03 -3.80 -11.04
N THR A 258 6.19 -3.27 -10.69
CA THR A 258 7.49 -3.66 -11.27
C THR A 258 7.90 -5.12 -11.03
N GLY A 259 7.35 -5.77 -10.01
CA GLY A 259 7.65 -7.16 -9.62
C GLY A 259 6.45 -8.10 -9.69
N GLY A 260 5.43 -7.80 -10.51
CA GLY A 260 4.19 -8.57 -10.62
C GLY A 260 3.00 -7.88 -9.93
N TRP A 261 1.86 -8.56 -9.89
CA TRP A 261 0.72 -8.11 -9.10
C TRP A 261 0.86 -8.59 -7.65
N ARG A 262 0.72 -7.68 -6.69
CA ARG A 262 0.76 -7.97 -5.25
C ARG A 262 -0.38 -7.27 -4.55
N ALA A 263 -1.03 -7.96 -3.62
CA ALA A 263 -2.10 -7.38 -2.80
C ALA A 263 -2.24 -8.14 -1.47
N ARG A 264 -2.94 -7.51 -0.51
CA ARG A 264 -3.23 -8.15 0.77
C ARG A 264 -4.20 -9.30 0.60
N ILE A 265 -3.89 -10.45 1.22
CA ILE A 265 -4.73 -11.64 1.22
C ILE A 265 -6.09 -11.31 1.86
N GLY A 266 -7.17 -11.70 1.17
CA GLY A 266 -8.55 -11.45 1.62
C GLY A 266 -9.10 -10.04 1.31
N ARG A 267 -8.26 -9.09 0.88
CA ARG A 267 -8.71 -7.76 0.40
C ARG A 267 -8.60 -7.64 -1.11
N GLY A 268 -7.40 -7.49 -1.64
CA GLY A 268 -7.12 -7.46 -3.07
C GLY A 268 -6.77 -8.85 -3.62
N PHE A 269 -5.92 -9.60 -2.92
CA PHE A 269 -5.52 -10.95 -3.32
C PHE A 269 -6.54 -11.97 -2.82
N THR A 270 -7.52 -12.26 -3.68
CA THR A 270 -8.64 -13.17 -3.42
C THR A 270 -8.70 -14.26 -4.50
N SER A 271 -9.30 -15.40 -4.19
CA SER A 271 -9.49 -16.49 -5.18
C SER A 271 -10.17 -15.99 -6.46
N MET A 272 -11.12 -15.05 -6.33
CA MET A 272 -11.80 -14.49 -7.48
C MET A 272 -10.89 -13.61 -8.34
N ASN A 273 -10.11 -12.73 -7.74
CA ASN A 273 -9.19 -11.87 -8.47
C ASN A 273 -8.04 -12.69 -9.09
N VAL A 274 -7.57 -13.74 -8.41
CA VAL A 274 -6.61 -14.70 -8.98
C VAL A 274 -7.22 -15.36 -10.23
N ARG A 275 -8.47 -15.88 -10.17
CA ARG A 275 -9.14 -16.44 -11.35
C ARG A 275 -9.26 -15.44 -12.51
N LYS A 276 -9.56 -14.17 -12.24
CA LYS A 276 -9.61 -13.12 -13.26
C LYS A 276 -8.26 -12.92 -13.95
N VAL A 277 -7.18 -12.81 -13.15
CA VAL A 277 -5.81 -12.67 -13.70
C VAL A 277 -5.45 -13.89 -14.54
N ILE A 278 -5.69 -15.10 -14.03
CA ILE A 278 -5.38 -16.34 -14.75
C ILE A 278 -6.21 -16.49 -16.02
N GLN A 279 -7.48 -16.06 -16.02
CA GLN A 279 -8.29 -16.03 -17.23
C GLN A 279 -7.72 -15.06 -18.27
N ALA A 280 -7.30 -13.86 -17.86
CA ALA A 280 -6.67 -12.92 -18.78
C ALA A 280 -5.34 -13.47 -19.33
N VAL A 281 -4.53 -14.12 -18.50
CA VAL A 281 -3.31 -14.82 -18.95
C VAL A 281 -3.65 -15.96 -19.90
N SER A 282 -4.72 -16.73 -19.65
CA SER A 282 -5.19 -17.81 -20.57
C SER A 282 -5.59 -17.26 -21.93
N ASN A 283 -6.30 -16.13 -21.96
CA ASN A 283 -6.70 -15.47 -23.19
C ASN A 283 -5.47 -14.95 -23.97
N TYR A 284 -4.49 -14.37 -23.29
CA TYR A 284 -3.21 -13.98 -23.88
C TYR A 284 -2.47 -15.18 -24.50
N ILE A 285 -2.36 -16.30 -23.77
CA ILE A 285 -1.72 -17.53 -24.25
C ILE A 285 -2.45 -18.04 -25.51
N ALA A 286 -3.79 -18.08 -25.47
CA ALA A 286 -4.61 -18.55 -26.59
C ALA A 286 -4.45 -17.67 -27.83
N SER A 287 -4.49 -16.34 -27.67
CA SER A 287 -4.32 -15.39 -28.78
C SER A 287 -2.92 -15.43 -29.38
N SER A 288 -1.92 -15.85 -28.61
CA SER A 288 -0.52 -15.99 -29.03
C SER A 288 -0.16 -17.41 -29.52
N GLY A 289 -1.10 -18.36 -29.55
CA GLY A 289 -0.87 -19.73 -29.99
C GLY A 289 -0.04 -20.60 -29.03
N GLY A 290 0.02 -20.20 -27.74
CA GLY A 290 0.90 -20.84 -26.74
C GLY A 290 0.31 -22.02 -25.95
N MET A 291 -0.94 -22.44 -26.24
CA MET A 291 -1.67 -23.43 -25.41
C MET A 291 -0.94 -24.77 -25.29
N GLU A 292 -0.32 -25.26 -26.35
CA GLU A 292 0.43 -26.53 -26.35
C GLU A 292 1.78 -26.45 -25.63
N ALA A 293 2.47 -25.30 -25.75
CA ALA A 293 3.71 -25.04 -25.03
C ALA A 293 3.46 -24.99 -23.51
N GLY A 294 2.26 -24.52 -23.14
CA GLY A 294 1.76 -24.54 -21.78
C GLY A 294 2.45 -23.59 -20.82
N VAL A 295 2.14 -23.74 -19.56
CA VAL A 295 2.53 -22.86 -18.46
C VAL A 295 3.25 -23.65 -17.37
N VAL A 296 4.31 -23.10 -16.78
CA VAL A 296 4.96 -23.60 -15.56
C VAL A 296 4.42 -22.80 -14.38
N ILE A 297 3.90 -23.50 -13.36
CA ILE A 297 3.38 -22.86 -12.14
C ILE A 297 4.23 -23.24 -10.94
N GLY A 298 4.74 -22.24 -10.22
CA GLY A 298 5.41 -22.39 -8.96
C GLY A 298 4.81 -21.54 -7.85
N TYR A 299 5.22 -21.75 -6.62
CA TYR A 299 4.74 -21.04 -5.45
C TYR A 299 5.76 -21.04 -4.31
N ASP A 300 5.67 -20.05 -3.43
CA ASP A 300 6.50 -19.91 -2.22
C ASP A 300 5.83 -20.47 -0.95
N HIS A 301 6.39 -20.15 0.23
CA HIS A 301 5.89 -20.61 1.54
C HIS A 301 4.75 -19.75 2.12
N ARG A 302 4.32 -18.69 1.46
CA ARG A 302 3.27 -17.79 1.95
C ARG A 302 1.95 -18.52 2.16
N PHE A 303 1.13 -17.92 3.01
CA PHE A 303 -0.23 -18.43 3.25
C PHE A 303 -1.02 -18.47 1.94
N LEU A 304 -1.67 -19.61 1.67
CA LEU A 304 -2.47 -19.89 0.48
C LEU A 304 -1.72 -19.88 -0.86
N SER A 305 -0.38 -19.75 -0.92
CA SER A 305 0.34 -19.78 -2.21
C SER A 305 0.13 -21.06 -2.98
N LYS A 306 0.11 -22.22 -2.30
CA LYS A 306 -0.17 -23.52 -2.91
C LYS A 306 -1.60 -23.60 -3.46
N GLU A 307 -2.57 -23.21 -2.65
CA GLU A 307 -3.99 -23.23 -2.98
C GLU A 307 -4.30 -22.29 -4.17
N PHE A 308 -3.65 -21.13 -4.23
CA PHE A 308 -3.77 -20.24 -5.39
C PHE A 308 -3.10 -20.81 -6.64
N ALA A 309 -1.98 -21.52 -6.51
CA ALA A 309 -1.32 -22.19 -7.63
C ALA A 309 -2.19 -23.34 -8.18
N GLU A 310 -2.84 -24.11 -7.32
CA GLU A 310 -3.79 -25.15 -7.69
C GLU A 310 -5.03 -24.57 -8.40
N LEU A 311 -5.60 -23.48 -7.85
CA LEU A 311 -6.71 -22.75 -8.47
C LEU A 311 -6.35 -22.17 -9.84
N ALA A 312 -5.11 -21.71 -10.01
CA ALA A 312 -4.62 -21.28 -11.32
C ALA A 312 -4.54 -22.43 -12.30
N ALA A 313 -4.03 -23.59 -11.86
CA ALA A 313 -3.95 -24.80 -12.68
C ALA A 313 -5.35 -25.27 -13.15
N GLU A 314 -6.36 -25.22 -12.27
CA GLU A 314 -7.76 -25.49 -12.59
C GLU A 314 -8.30 -24.55 -13.68
N THR A 315 -8.03 -23.25 -13.54
CA THR A 315 -8.49 -22.23 -14.49
C THR A 315 -7.80 -22.36 -15.85
N PHE A 316 -6.48 -22.57 -15.88
CA PHE A 316 -5.75 -22.83 -17.12
C PHE A 316 -6.22 -24.08 -17.83
N ALA A 317 -6.40 -25.20 -17.10
CA ALA A 317 -6.88 -26.46 -17.67
C ALA A 317 -8.28 -26.32 -18.28
N ALA A 318 -9.18 -25.60 -17.63
CA ALA A 318 -10.51 -25.29 -18.16
C ALA A 318 -10.49 -24.45 -19.46
N ASN A 319 -9.39 -23.73 -19.70
CA ASN A 319 -9.12 -23.00 -20.94
C ASN A 319 -8.26 -23.79 -21.93
N ASN A 320 -8.10 -25.10 -21.76
CA ASN A 320 -7.30 -25.99 -22.59
C ASN A 320 -5.80 -25.62 -22.64
N VAL A 321 -5.29 -24.93 -21.66
CA VAL A 321 -3.85 -24.62 -21.51
C VAL A 321 -3.18 -25.74 -20.72
N ARG A 322 -2.11 -26.31 -21.26
CA ARG A 322 -1.31 -27.34 -20.57
C ARG A 322 -0.57 -26.72 -19.37
N VAL A 323 -0.56 -27.40 -18.24
CA VAL A 323 0.04 -26.93 -16.98
C VAL A 323 1.08 -27.90 -16.45
N PHE A 324 2.25 -27.37 -16.10
CA PHE A 324 3.25 -28.03 -15.29
C PHE A 324 3.28 -27.39 -13.92
N LEU A 325 2.68 -28.05 -12.93
CA LEU A 325 2.53 -27.54 -11.56
C LEU A 325 3.65 -28.08 -10.67
N SER A 326 4.31 -27.21 -9.91
CA SER A 326 5.30 -27.62 -8.92
C SER A 326 4.67 -28.49 -7.83
N ARG A 327 5.35 -29.61 -7.49
CA ARG A 327 4.97 -30.48 -6.37
C ARG A 327 5.13 -29.82 -5.00
N ALA A 328 6.09 -28.90 -4.86
CA ALA A 328 6.46 -28.26 -3.62
C ALA A 328 6.75 -26.78 -3.83
N ALA A 329 6.79 -26.01 -2.75
CA ALA A 329 7.27 -24.64 -2.80
C ALA A 329 8.71 -24.59 -3.30
N LEU A 330 8.99 -23.63 -4.20
CA LEU A 330 10.28 -23.48 -4.88
C LEU A 330 10.68 -22.00 -4.96
N PRO A 331 12.01 -21.76 -5.02
CA PRO A 331 12.55 -20.46 -5.42
C PRO A 331 12.02 -19.98 -6.77
N THR A 332 11.78 -18.68 -6.90
CA THR A 332 11.46 -18.06 -8.20
C THR A 332 12.44 -18.49 -9.30
N PRO A 333 13.76 -18.43 -9.12
CA PRO A 333 14.72 -18.81 -10.18
C PRO A 333 14.59 -20.26 -10.65
N VAL A 334 14.17 -21.19 -9.79
CA VAL A 334 13.94 -22.60 -10.19
C VAL A 334 12.76 -22.69 -11.17
N VAL A 335 11.72 -21.90 -10.95
CA VAL A 335 10.55 -21.85 -11.84
C VAL A 335 10.94 -21.24 -13.18
N THR A 336 11.63 -20.11 -13.18
CA THR A 336 12.15 -19.45 -14.38
C THR A 336 13.07 -20.37 -15.20
N PHE A 337 14.00 -21.07 -14.53
CA PHE A 337 14.85 -22.08 -15.17
C PHE A 337 14.00 -23.19 -15.83
N THR A 338 12.94 -23.64 -15.16
CA THR A 338 12.06 -24.69 -15.69
C THR A 338 11.30 -24.23 -16.93
N VAL A 339 10.85 -22.96 -16.97
CA VAL A 339 10.23 -22.36 -18.17
C VAL A 339 11.16 -22.47 -19.37
N LEU A 340 12.42 -22.05 -19.21
CA LEU A 340 13.44 -22.13 -20.26
C LEU A 340 13.73 -23.57 -20.70
N LYS A 341 13.97 -24.46 -19.74
CA LYS A 341 14.32 -25.86 -20.01
C LYS A 341 13.21 -26.60 -20.77
N ARG A 342 11.95 -26.33 -20.43
CA ARG A 342 10.77 -26.91 -21.05
C ARG A 342 10.34 -26.23 -22.35
N ARG A 343 10.83 -25.02 -22.60
CA ARG A 343 10.35 -24.13 -23.67
C ARG A 343 8.84 -23.87 -23.52
N SER A 344 8.39 -23.70 -22.27
CA SER A 344 7.00 -23.36 -21.99
C SER A 344 6.71 -21.93 -22.45
N PHE A 345 5.44 -21.65 -22.74
CA PHE A 345 5.03 -20.33 -23.20
C PHE A 345 5.31 -19.22 -22.16
N CYS A 346 5.02 -19.52 -20.88
CA CYS A 346 5.28 -18.60 -19.78
C CYS A 346 5.40 -19.32 -18.44
N GLY A 347 5.82 -18.59 -17.41
CA GLY A 347 5.81 -18.98 -16.01
C GLY A 347 4.85 -18.13 -15.19
N VAL A 348 4.20 -18.74 -14.22
CA VAL A 348 3.36 -18.09 -13.21
C VAL A 348 3.83 -18.48 -11.83
N ILE A 349 4.22 -17.51 -11.01
CA ILE A 349 4.79 -17.77 -9.70
C ILE A 349 3.98 -17.06 -8.63
N PHE A 350 3.41 -17.83 -7.70
CA PHE A 350 2.65 -17.31 -6.57
C PHE A 350 3.60 -16.93 -5.44
N THR A 351 3.90 -15.65 -5.35
CA THR A 351 4.81 -15.04 -4.36
C THR A 351 4.61 -13.54 -4.27
N ALA A 352 4.89 -12.97 -3.12
CA ALA A 352 5.06 -11.54 -2.94
C ALA A 352 6.52 -11.20 -2.54
N SER A 353 7.48 -12.11 -2.80
CA SER A 353 8.93 -11.93 -2.55
C SER A 353 9.19 -11.47 -1.10
N HIS A 354 9.70 -10.25 -0.93
CA HIS A 354 10.08 -9.67 0.36
C HIS A 354 8.94 -8.92 1.09
N ASN A 355 7.74 -8.78 0.51
CA ASN A 355 6.63 -8.08 1.18
C ASN A 355 6.23 -8.79 2.49
N PRO A 356 5.60 -8.06 3.44
CA PRO A 356 5.07 -8.64 4.67
C PRO A 356 4.18 -9.87 4.45
N SER A 357 3.96 -10.66 5.49
CA SER A 357 3.29 -11.97 5.42
C SER A 357 1.83 -11.92 4.98
N GLU A 358 1.15 -10.80 5.21
CA GLU A 358 -0.23 -10.56 4.80
C GLU A 358 -0.42 -10.35 3.29
N TYR A 359 0.67 -10.21 2.52
CA TYR A 359 0.63 -10.09 1.07
C TYR A 359 0.83 -11.44 0.38
N ASN A 360 0.19 -11.58 -0.78
CA ASN A 360 0.55 -12.58 -1.79
C ASN A 360 0.58 -11.91 -3.16
N GLY A 361 1.03 -12.61 -4.19
CA GLY A 361 1.19 -12.02 -5.52
C GLY A 361 1.33 -13.04 -6.64
N ILE A 362 1.35 -12.53 -7.87
CA ILE A 362 1.63 -13.28 -9.08
C ILE A 362 2.76 -12.58 -9.83
N LYS A 363 3.87 -13.28 -10.03
CA LYS A 363 4.90 -12.94 -11.02
C LYS A 363 4.61 -13.67 -12.32
N LEU A 364 4.81 -12.98 -13.44
CA LEU A 364 4.68 -13.53 -14.78
C LEU A 364 6.05 -13.51 -15.49
N GLU A 365 6.46 -14.66 -16.00
CA GLU A 365 7.68 -14.85 -16.76
C GLU A 365 7.36 -15.19 -18.20
N THR A 366 8.12 -14.65 -19.15
CA THR A 366 8.01 -15.04 -20.56
C THR A 366 8.66 -16.40 -20.82
N GLY A 367 8.40 -17.01 -21.98
CA GLY A 367 9.06 -18.24 -22.43
C GLY A 367 10.58 -18.12 -22.57
N GLU A 368 11.11 -16.90 -22.59
CA GLU A 368 12.55 -16.61 -22.60
C GLU A 368 13.15 -16.50 -21.18
N GLY A 369 12.34 -16.76 -20.13
CA GLY A 369 12.80 -16.66 -18.74
C GLY A 369 13.11 -15.22 -18.30
N LEU A 370 12.35 -14.26 -18.82
CA LEU A 370 12.42 -12.85 -18.50
C LEU A 370 11.13 -12.43 -17.80
N PRO A 371 11.17 -11.45 -16.90
CA PRO A 371 9.94 -10.83 -16.39
C PRO A 371 9.06 -10.34 -17.54
N ALA A 372 7.74 -10.53 -17.43
CA ALA A 372 6.81 -10.08 -18.46
C ALA A 372 6.93 -8.57 -18.73
N PRO A 373 7.00 -8.13 -20.00
CA PRO A 373 7.10 -6.72 -20.37
C PRO A 373 5.85 -5.93 -19.88
N VAL A 374 6.01 -4.60 -19.77
CA VAL A 374 4.92 -3.71 -19.30
C VAL A 374 3.69 -3.84 -20.18
N GLU A 375 3.88 -3.90 -21.50
CA GLU A 375 2.81 -4.00 -22.49
C GLU A 375 1.94 -5.26 -22.27
N VAL A 376 2.56 -6.37 -21.88
CA VAL A 376 1.86 -7.63 -21.58
C VAL A 376 1.13 -7.53 -20.24
N THR A 377 1.80 -7.00 -19.21
CA THR A 377 1.17 -6.85 -17.88
C THR A 377 0.03 -5.85 -17.89
N ASP A 378 0.11 -4.74 -18.63
CA ASP A 378 -0.95 -3.74 -18.77
C ASP A 378 -2.15 -4.31 -19.52
N MET A 379 -1.93 -5.11 -20.57
CA MET A 379 -3.00 -5.81 -21.28
C MET A 379 -3.71 -6.80 -20.35
N ILE A 380 -2.97 -7.65 -19.64
CA ILE A 380 -3.52 -8.61 -18.66
C ILE A 380 -4.29 -7.90 -17.56
N GLN A 381 -3.75 -6.80 -17.01
CA GLN A 381 -4.38 -5.97 -16.01
C GLN A 381 -5.72 -5.40 -16.49
N SER A 382 -5.72 -4.79 -17.67
CA SER A 382 -6.92 -4.20 -18.26
C SER A 382 -8.01 -5.25 -18.48
N GLU A 383 -7.63 -6.39 -19.03
CA GLU A 383 -8.55 -7.49 -19.28
C GLU A 383 -9.07 -8.10 -17.98
N ALA A 384 -8.20 -8.41 -17.02
CA ALA A 384 -8.59 -8.99 -15.73
C ALA A 384 -9.61 -8.11 -14.98
N ASN A 385 -9.44 -6.78 -15.03
CA ASN A 385 -10.38 -5.83 -14.42
C ASN A 385 -11.73 -5.78 -15.15
N SER A 386 -11.81 -6.18 -16.43
CA SER A 386 -13.03 -6.19 -17.22
C SER A 386 -13.80 -7.53 -17.13
N ILE A 387 -13.13 -8.63 -16.77
CA ILE A 387 -13.71 -9.98 -16.73
C ILE A 387 -14.79 -10.07 -15.64
N LYS A 388 -15.97 -10.57 -16.03
CA LYS A 388 -17.05 -10.89 -15.10
C LYS A 388 -16.80 -12.28 -14.51
N PRO A 389 -16.85 -12.44 -13.18
CA PRO A 389 -16.55 -13.70 -12.48
C PRO A 389 -17.34 -14.92 -13.01
N GLU A 390 -18.60 -14.71 -13.34
CA GLU A 390 -19.53 -15.77 -13.80
C GLU A 390 -19.14 -16.36 -15.16
N ARG A 391 -18.22 -15.72 -15.88
CA ARG A 391 -17.74 -16.16 -17.20
C ARG A 391 -16.42 -16.93 -17.15
N ILE A 392 -15.83 -17.11 -15.97
CA ILE A 392 -14.56 -17.81 -15.82
C ILE A 392 -14.83 -19.31 -15.70
N PRO A 393 -14.46 -20.14 -16.70
CA PRO A 393 -14.58 -21.58 -16.61
C PRO A 393 -13.58 -22.11 -15.58
N TRP A 394 -13.91 -23.24 -14.97
CA TRP A 394 -13.01 -23.96 -14.09
C TRP A 394 -13.33 -25.46 -14.14
N VAL A 395 -12.34 -26.25 -13.81
CA VAL A 395 -12.43 -27.70 -13.66
C VAL A 395 -11.72 -28.09 -12.38
N SER A 396 -12.11 -29.18 -11.73
CA SER A 396 -11.36 -29.58 -10.53
C SER A 396 -9.95 -30.01 -10.87
N LEU A 397 -9.00 -29.78 -9.94
CA LEU A 397 -7.60 -30.18 -10.14
C LEU A 397 -7.48 -31.68 -10.45
N GLN A 398 -8.30 -32.53 -9.80
CA GLN A 398 -8.32 -33.95 -10.00
C GLN A 398 -8.70 -34.28 -11.45
N ASP A 399 -9.82 -33.73 -11.97
CA ASP A 399 -10.26 -33.95 -13.35
C ASP A 399 -9.20 -33.44 -14.36
N ALA A 400 -8.58 -32.26 -14.07
CA ALA A 400 -7.55 -31.71 -14.92
C ALA A 400 -6.29 -32.62 -15.01
N ILE A 401 -5.94 -33.30 -13.92
CA ILE A 401 -4.86 -34.30 -13.89
C ILE A 401 -5.26 -35.57 -14.67
N GLU A 402 -6.47 -36.09 -14.43
CA GLU A 402 -6.96 -37.30 -15.08
C GLU A 402 -7.07 -37.12 -16.61
N HIS A 403 -7.43 -35.93 -17.08
CA HIS A 403 -7.49 -35.62 -18.51
C HIS A 403 -6.13 -35.20 -19.09
N GLY A 404 -5.07 -35.15 -18.29
CA GLY A 404 -3.68 -34.87 -18.74
C GLY A 404 -3.37 -33.40 -19.02
N PHE A 405 -4.24 -32.46 -18.65
CA PHE A 405 -3.97 -31.02 -18.75
C PHE A 405 -3.00 -30.54 -17.69
N VAL A 406 -3.04 -31.12 -16.49
CA VAL A 406 -2.15 -30.76 -15.38
C VAL A 406 -1.19 -31.92 -15.08
N ARG A 407 0.12 -31.61 -14.98
CA ARG A 407 1.16 -32.52 -14.50
C ARG A 407 1.83 -31.93 -13.29
N ILE A 408 1.85 -32.68 -12.18
CA ILE A 408 2.55 -32.27 -10.95
C ILE A 408 3.94 -32.86 -10.97
N GLU A 409 4.96 -32.00 -10.95
CA GLU A 409 6.34 -32.43 -11.16
C GLU A 409 7.32 -31.81 -10.15
N ASN A 410 8.54 -32.39 -10.07
CA ASN A 410 9.65 -31.84 -9.28
C ASN A 410 10.62 -31.11 -10.21
N PHE A 411 10.69 -29.78 -10.09
CA PHE A 411 11.56 -28.94 -10.93
C PHE A 411 12.95 -28.72 -10.32
N ARG A 412 13.14 -29.03 -9.03
CA ARG A 412 14.37 -28.72 -8.30
C ARG A 412 15.59 -29.46 -8.83
N ASN A 413 15.46 -30.73 -9.15
CA ASN A 413 16.57 -31.56 -9.51
C ASN A 413 17.29 -31.06 -10.78
N ASP A 414 16.53 -30.75 -11.80
CA ASP A 414 17.04 -30.20 -13.06
C ASP A 414 17.82 -28.89 -12.89
N TYR A 415 17.35 -28.04 -11.96
CA TYR A 415 18.04 -26.79 -11.60
C TYR A 415 19.34 -27.08 -10.83
N LEU A 416 19.32 -28.02 -9.90
CA LEU A 416 20.52 -28.39 -9.15
C LEU A 416 21.58 -29.00 -10.06
N ASP A 417 21.21 -29.85 -11.03
CA ASP A 417 22.12 -30.41 -12.03
C ASP A 417 22.77 -29.32 -12.88
N ASP A 418 21.99 -28.30 -13.29
CA ASP A 418 22.49 -27.13 -14.01
C ASP A 418 23.47 -26.32 -13.15
N LEU A 419 23.14 -26.12 -11.88
CA LEU A 419 23.96 -25.43 -10.91
C LEU A 419 25.34 -26.13 -10.74
N GLU A 420 25.31 -27.46 -10.57
CA GLU A 420 26.54 -28.26 -10.46
C GLU A 420 27.42 -28.24 -11.74
N SER A 421 26.79 -28.01 -12.89
CA SER A 421 27.53 -27.89 -14.15
C SER A 421 28.29 -26.55 -14.31
N LYS A 422 27.87 -25.52 -13.59
CA LYS A 422 28.33 -24.12 -13.71
C LYS A 422 29.25 -23.67 -12.57
N ILE A 423 29.10 -24.26 -11.40
CA ILE A 423 29.87 -23.98 -10.18
C ILE A 423 30.87 -25.11 -9.92
N ASP A 424 32.09 -24.79 -9.56
CA ASP A 424 33.08 -25.82 -9.20
C ASP A 424 32.89 -26.35 -7.77
N PHE A 425 31.95 -27.29 -7.64
CA PHE A 425 31.69 -27.97 -6.38
C PHE A 425 32.92 -28.70 -5.82
N SER A 426 33.88 -29.09 -6.69
CA SER A 426 35.07 -29.80 -6.26
C SER A 426 36.04 -28.90 -5.47
N ILE A 427 36.12 -27.63 -5.84
CA ILE A 427 36.95 -26.64 -5.13
C ILE A 427 36.30 -26.24 -3.80
N ILE A 428 34.99 -26.05 -3.78
CA ILE A 428 34.24 -25.76 -2.56
C ILE A 428 34.41 -26.91 -1.56
N ARG A 429 34.27 -28.15 -2.01
CA ARG A 429 34.47 -29.36 -1.19
C ARG A 429 35.85 -29.44 -0.55
N ARG A 430 36.91 -29.04 -1.28
CA ARG A 430 38.27 -29.03 -0.74
C ARG A 430 38.49 -27.90 0.27
N ALA A 431 37.82 -26.80 0.12
CA ALA A 431 37.94 -25.64 1.01
C ALA A 431 37.34 -25.91 2.41
N GLY A 432 36.33 -26.77 2.50
CA GLY A 432 35.69 -27.14 3.78
C GLY A 432 35.05 -25.98 4.51
N LEU A 433 34.43 -25.06 3.77
CA LEU A 433 33.81 -23.81 4.32
C LEU A 433 32.72 -24.10 5.32
N ARG A 434 32.72 -23.33 6.41
CA ARG A 434 31.65 -23.27 7.42
C ARG A 434 30.66 -22.20 7.05
N VAL A 435 29.44 -22.60 6.75
CA VAL A 435 28.37 -21.69 6.24
C VAL A 435 27.17 -21.68 7.17
N CYS A 436 26.77 -20.49 7.62
CA CYS A 436 25.50 -20.30 8.28
C CYS A 436 24.48 -19.75 7.28
N PHE A 437 23.37 -20.46 7.06
CA PHE A 437 22.35 -20.11 6.07
C PHE A 437 21.05 -19.69 6.75
N ASP A 438 20.51 -18.52 6.38
CA ASP A 438 19.19 -18.04 6.77
C ASP A 438 18.28 -17.91 5.53
N PRO A 439 17.39 -18.87 5.26
CA PRO A 439 16.40 -18.77 4.20
C PRO A 439 15.23 -17.87 4.57
N MET A 440 15.22 -17.24 5.74
CA MET A 440 14.14 -16.41 6.26
C MET A 440 12.76 -17.10 6.19
N HIS A 441 12.68 -18.39 6.53
CA HIS A 441 11.50 -19.27 6.39
C HIS A 441 10.99 -19.44 4.94
N GLY A 442 11.75 -18.96 3.96
CA GLY A 442 11.36 -18.89 2.54
C GLY A 442 11.57 -20.19 1.77
N SER A 443 11.19 -20.16 0.50
CA SER A 443 11.23 -21.32 -0.42
C SER A 443 12.66 -21.73 -0.83
N GLY A 444 13.66 -20.87 -0.57
CA GLY A 444 15.08 -21.16 -0.81
C GLY A 444 15.67 -22.27 0.06
N THR A 445 15.02 -22.56 1.21
CA THR A 445 15.51 -23.51 2.23
C THR A 445 16.06 -24.80 1.63
N THR A 446 15.21 -25.62 1.04
CA THR A 446 15.61 -26.96 0.58
C THR A 446 16.58 -26.90 -0.60
N THR A 447 16.41 -25.95 -1.51
CA THR A 447 17.24 -25.89 -2.74
C THR A 447 18.69 -25.52 -2.42
N LEU A 448 18.89 -24.45 -1.63
CA LEU A 448 20.25 -24.03 -1.28
C LEU A 448 20.90 -24.96 -0.25
N GLN A 449 20.12 -25.53 0.68
CA GLN A 449 20.63 -26.56 1.59
C GLN A 449 21.21 -27.77 0.82
N ILE A 450 20.48 -28.27 -0.19
CA ILE A 450 20.97 -29.40 -1.01
C ILE A 450 22.24 -28.98 -1.72
N ALA A 451 22.32 -27.82 -2.34
CA ALA A 451 23.50 -27.36 -3.07
C ALA A 451 24.74 -27.26 -2.15
N LEU A 452 24.58 -26.56 -1.00
CA LEU A 452 25.69 -26.41 -0.04
C LEU A 452 26.12 -27.75 0.59
N THR A 453 25.16 -28.62 0.89
CA THR A 453 25.47 -29.97 1.43
C THR A 453 26.14 -30.86 0.38
N THR A 454 25.72 -30.79 -0.88
CA THR A 454 26.36 -31.50 -2.00
C THR A 454 27.81 -31.01 -2.19
N ALA A 455 28.04 -29.71 -2.02
CA ALA A 455 29.38 -29.11 -2.03
C ALA A 455 30.17 -29.42 -0.73
N ARG A 456 29.60 -30.16 0.23
CA ARG A 456 30.18 -30.54 1.53
C ARG A 456 30.64 -29.36 2.38
N CYS A 457 29.94 -28.27 2.36
CA CYS A 457 30.10 -27.24 3.37
C CYS A 457 29.67 -27.76 4.74
N ASP A 458 30.35 -27.29 5.81
CA ASP A 458 29.89 -27.44 7.19
C ASP A 458 28.73 -26.46 7.40
N LEU A 459 27.50 -26.96 7.23
CA LEU A 459 26.31 -26.14 7.10
C LEU A 459 25.43 -26.15 8.35
N ILE A 460 25.17 -24.97 8.89
CA ILE A 460 24.05 -24.77 9.81
C ILE A 460 23.01 -23.87 9.13
N THR A 461 21.74 -24.26 9.23
CA THR A 461 20.63 -23.46 8.72
C THR A 461 19.74 -23.01 9.87
N ILE A 462 19.55 -21.71 9.99
CA ILE A 462 18.62 -21.09 10.93
C ILE A 462 17.32 -20.73 10.19
N ASN A 463 16.22 -20.52 10.90
CA ASN A 463 14.93 -20.14 10.31
C ASN A 463 14.49 -21.01 9.11
N SER A 464 14.81 -22.31 9.12
CA SER A 464 14.58 -23.24 8.02
C SER A 464 13.17 -23.85 8.00
N GLN A 465 12.40 -23.68 9.05
CA GLN A 465 11.05 -24.22 9.15
C GLN A 465 10.10 -23.41 8.26
N ARG A 466 9.14 -24.10 7.64
CA ARG A 466 8.04 -23.41 6.94
C ARG A 466 7.23 -22.62 7.95
N ASP A 467 7.27 -21.33 7.85
CA ASP A 467 6.42 -20.39 8.59
C ASP A 467 5.84 -19.34 7.63
N PRO A 468 4.54 -19.38 7.32
CA PRO A 468 3.90 -18.39 6.46
C PRO A 468 3.95 -16.95 7.01
N LEU A 469 4.24 -16.78 8.30
CA LEU A 469 4.43 -15.47 8.94
C LEU A 469 5.89 -14.99 8.92
N PHE A 470 6.82 -15.79 8.39
CA PHE A 470 8.25 -15.47 8.27
C PHE A 470 8.90 -15.08 9.63
N GLY A 471 8.48 -15.73 10.71
CA GLY A 471 8.95 -15.39 12.07
C GLY A 471 8.44 -14.05 12.57
N GLY A 472 7.33 -13.53 12.02
CA GLY A 472 6.74 -12.25 12.40
C GLY A 472 7.45 -11.03 11.82
N ARG A 473 8.33 -11.21 10.82
CA ARG A 473 9.08 -10.14 10.13
C ARG A 473 8.91 -10.21 8.60
N SER A 474 9.28 -9.15 7.91
CA SER A 474 9.35 -9.19 6.44
C SER A 474 10.47 -10.14 6.01
N PRO A 475 10.26 -11.03 5.03
CA PRO A 475 11.30 -11.94 4.53
C PRO A 475 12.26 -11.21 3.56
N SER A 476 12.77 -10.08 3.99
CA SER A 476 13.75 -9.26 3.26
C SER A 476 15.11 -9.36 3.95
N PRO A 477 16.20 -9.70 3.24
CA PRO A 477 17.53 -9.85 3.83
C PRO A 477 18.20 -8.47 4.03
N ALA A 478 17.52 -7.59 4.78
CA ALA A 478 18.02 -6.29 5.24
C ALA A 478 18.83 -6.45 6.54
N GLU A 479 19.68 -5.49 6.85
CA GLU A 479 20.58 -5.56 8.01
C GLU A 479 19.83 -5.80 9.32
N GLU A 480 18.70 -5.10 9.52
CA GLU A 480 17.87 -5.18 10.73
C GLU A 480 17.24 -6.57 10.89
N SER A 481 16.93 -7.22 9.77
CA SER A 481 16.34 -8.58 9.76
C SER A 481 17.35 -9.68 10.05
N LEU A 482 18.65 -9.42 9.91
CA LEU A 482 19.72 -10.42 10.00
C LEU A 482 20.49 -10.41 11.33
N THR A 483 19.96 -9.75 12.37
CA THR A 483 20.61 -9.67 13.69
C THR A 483 21.00 -11.06 14.25
N MET A 484 20.09 -12.04 14.14
CA MET A 484 20.36 -13.41 14.58
C MET A 484 21.47 -14.06 13.75
N LEU A 485 21.46 -13.92 12.44
CA LEU A 485 22.50 -14.44 11.55
C LEU A 485 23.85 -13.81 11.87
N LYS A 486 23.92 -12.49 12.04
CA LYS A 486 25.15 -11.74 12.40
C LYS A 486 25.76 -12.26 13.68
N GLN A 487 24.93 -12.40 14.73
CA GLN A 487 25.38 -12.91 16.03
C GLN A 487 25.85 -14.37 15.91
N PHE A 488 25.08 -15.20 15.22
CA PHE A 488 25.36 -16.64 15.12
C PHE A 488 26.65 -16.92 14.34
N VAL A 489 26.92 -16.18 13.24
CA VAL A 489 28.16 -16.27 12.48
C VAL A 489 29.36 -15.94 13.36
N LYS A 490 29.31 -14.82 14.07
CA LYS A 490 30.40 -14.34 14.91
C LYS A 490 30.70 -15.27 16.11
N GLU A 491 29.65 -15.69 16.82
CA GLU A 491 29.81 -16.50 18.04
C GLU A 491 30.30 -17.94 17.77
N ASN A 492 30.01 -18.45 16.55
CA ASN A 492 30.35 -19.82 16.18
C ASN A 492 31.45 -19.90 15.11
N GLU A 493 32.13 -18.80 14.83
CA GLU A 493 33.28 -18.73 13.92
C GLU A 493 32.98 -19.32 12.51
N PHE A 494 31.85 -18.96 11.89
CA PHE A 494 31.55 -19.31 10.52
C PHE A 494 32.35 -18.45 9.54
N ASP A 495 32.76 -19.03 8.39
CA ASP A 495 33.43 -18.29 7.34
C ASP A 495 32.51 -17.28 6.65
N ILE A 496 31.22 -17.57 6.63
CA ILE A 496 30.19 -16.73 6.00
C ILE A 496 28.78 -17.04 6.51
N GLY A 497 27.97 -15.98 6.64
CA GLY A 497 26.50 -16.05 6.71
C GLY A 497 25.90 -15.72 5.36
N ILE A 498 24.92 -16.50 4.92
CA ILE A 498 24.18 -16.29 3.67
C ILE A 498 22.70 -16.14 4.01
N ALA A 499 22.06 -15.09 3.51
CA ALA A 499 20.61 -14.90 3.62
C ALA A 499 19.99 -14.71 2.24
N VAL A 500 18.79 -15.30 2.04
CA VAL A 500 17.97 -15.10 0.84
C VAL A 500 16.56 -14.70 1.24
N ASP A 501 15.85 -13.95 0.39
CA ASP A 501 14.47 -13.53 0.66
C ASP A 501 13.43 -14.66 0.51
N GLY A 502 12.16 -14.34 0.74
CA GLY A 502 11.07 -15.32 0.81
C GLY A 502 10.94 -16.25 -0.41
N ASP A 503 11.27 -15.79 -1.60
CA ASP A 503 11.29 -16.57 -2.85
C ASP A 503 12.69 -16.76 -3.45
N ALA A 504 13.73 -16.43 -2.66
CA ALA A 504 15.14 -16.64 -2.92
C ALA A 504 15.64 -16.07 -4.26
N ASP A 505 15.07 -14.94 -4.67
CA ASP A 505 15.57 -14.19 -5.83
C ASP A 505 16.57 -13.09 -5.44
N ARG A 506 16.73 -12.81 -4.13
CA ARG A 506 17.66 -11.82 -3.56
C ARG A 506 18.62 -12.47 -2.58
N ILE A 507 19.78 -11.83 -2.40
CA ILE A 507 20.84 -12.29 -1.50
C ILE A 507 21.43 -11.11 -0.70
N ALA A 508 21.78 -11.39 0.55
CA ALA A 508 22.70 -10.60 1.36
C ALA A 508 23.64 -11.54 2.13
N LEU A 509 24.77 -11.03 2.58
CA LEU A 509 25.78 -11.80 3.25
C LEU A 509 26.12 -11.21 4.64
N VAL A 510 26.71 -12.05 5.47
CA VAL A 510 27.35 -11.64 6.73
C VAL A 510 28.77 -12.19 6.67
N ASP A 511 29.77 -11.34 6.89
CA ASP A 511 31.18 -11.75 6.88
C ASP A 511 31.56 -12.52 8.17
N GLU A 512 32.75 -13.02 8.21
CA GLU A 512 33.33 -13.81 9.33
C GLU A 512 33.37 -13.03 10.66
N ASN A 513 33.29 -11.70 10.63
CA ASN A 513 33.25 -10.85 11.82
C ASN A 513 31.82 -10.61 12.35
N GLY A 514 30.81 -11.07 11.62
CA GLY A 514 29.39 -10.78 11.88
C GLY A 514 28.94 -9.44 11.32
N ASP A 515 29.70 -8.84 10.40
CA ASP A 515 29.33 -7.58 9.76
C ASP A 515 28.46 -7.83 8.52
N PHE A 516 27.43 -6.98 8.34
CA PHE A 516 26.50 -7.06 7.21
C PHE A 516 27.18 -6.64 5.91
N ILE A 517 27.11 -7.49 4.90
CA ILE A 517 27.53 -7.21 3.53
C ILE A 517 26.30 -7.03 2.67
N GLY A 518 25.96 -5.77 2.43
CA GLY A 518 24.76 -5.41 1.70
C GLY A 518 24.82 -5.71 0.20
N PRO A 519 23.66 -5.63 -0.48
CA PRO A 519 23.52 -5.99 -1.89
C PRO A 519 24.53 -5.31 -2.82
N ASN A 520 24.81 -4.04 -2.63
CA ASN A 520 25.79 -3.30 -3.44
C ASN A 520 27.19 -3.90 -3.35
N ASP A 521 27.61 -4.32 -2.15
CA ASP A 521 28.90 -4.96 -1.94
C ASP A 521 28.92 -6.40 -2.51
N VAL A 522 27.79 -7.11 -2.43
CA VAL A 522 27.65 -8.44 -3.06
C VAL A 522 27.82 -8.35 -4.58
N ILE A 523 27.16 -7.37 -5.23
CA ILE A 523 27.32 -7.13 -6.67
C ILE A 523 28.79 -6.81 -7.00
N LEU A 524 29.44 -5.96 -6.20
CA LEU A 524 30.83 -5.56 -6.38
C LEU A 524 31.77 -6.77 -6.29
N LEU A 525 31.60 -7.62 -5.27
CA LEU A 525 32.38 -8.85 -5.04
C LEU A 525 32.23 -9.85 -6.19
N LEU A 526 30.97 -10.13 -6.59
CA LEU A 526 30.65 -11.08 -7.65
C LEU A 526 31.17 -10.60 -9.00
N TYR A 527 31.00 -9.31 -9.32
CA TYR A 527 31.55 -8.77 -10.57
C TYR A 527 33.08 -8.82 -10.61
N TYR A 528 33.72 -8.43 -9.49
CA TYR A 528 35.20 -8.57 -9.36
C TYR A 528 35.65 -10.02 -9.57
N TYR A 529 34.99 -10.98 -8.92
CA TYR A 529 35.30 -12.40 -9.05
C TYR A 529 35.21 -12.90 -10.50
N LEU A 530 34.05 -12.62 -11.13
CA LEU A 530 33.83 -13.04 -12.53
C LEU A 530 34.84 -12.41 -13.49
N ARG A 531 35.14 -11.12 -13.33
CA ARG A 531 36.00 -10.37 -14.24
C ARG A 531 37.49 -10.64 -14.00
N LYS A 532 37.94 -10.58 -12.74
CA LYS A 532 39.37 -10.61 -12.40
C LYS A 532 39.88 -12.00 -12.11
N VAL A 533 39.09 -12.84 -11.46
CA VAL A 533 39.50 -14.18 -11.03
C VAL A 533 39.14 -15.25 -12.07
N LYS A 534 37.87 -15.29 -12.51
CA LYS A 534 37.44 -16.22 -13.58
C LYS A 534 37.83 -15.73 -14.99
N GLY A 535 38.26 -14.48 -15.16
CA GLY A 535 38.76 -13.95 -16.45
C GLY A 535 37.67 -13.77 -17.51
N LEU A 536 36.39 -13.78 -17.14
CA LEU A 536 35.28 -13.60 -18.06
C LEU A 536 35.23 -12.15 -18.54
N LYS A 537 34.88 -11.91 -19.80
CA LYS A 537 34.77 -10.57 -20.39
C LYS A 537 33.32 -10.11 -20.45
N GLY A 538 33.08 -8.83 -20.28
CA GLY A 538 31.77 -8.21 -20.45
C GLY A 538 31.52 -7.13 -19.40
N GLY A 539 30.66 -6.15 -19.74
CA GLY A 539 30.22 -5.08 -18.83
C GLY A 539 29.13 -5.53 -17.86
N ILE A 540 28.64 -4.59 -17.09
CA ILE A 540 27.57 -4.77 -16.11
C ILE A 540 26.43 -3.78 -16.36
N VAL A 541 25.22 -4.15 -16.01
CA VAL A 541 24.09 -3.23 -15.88
C VAL A 541 23.65 -3.13 -14.43
N ARG A 542 23.34 -1.91 -14.01
CA ARG A 542 22.76 -1.60 -12.71
C ARG A 542 21.58 -0.65 -12.87
N ASN A 543 20.65 -0.63 -11.91
CA ASN A 543 19.63 0.37 -11.92
C ASN A 543 20.12 1.71 -11.33
N ILE A 544 19.33 2.77 -11.50
CA ILE A 544 19.67 4.13 -11.09
C ILE A 544 19.90 4.29 -9.57
N SER A 545 19.34 3.40 -8.73
CA SER A 545 19.51 3.41 -7.27
C SER A 545 20.69 2.57 -6.76
N THR A 546 21.41 1.89 -7.65
CA THR A 546 22.54 1.01 -7.28
C THR A 546 23.84 1.81 -7.17
N SER A 547 24.76 1.35 -6.33
CA SER A 547 26.00 2.03 -5.97
C SER A 547 26.91 2.35 -7.17
N HIS A 548 27.50 3.55 -7.15
CA HIS A 548 28.54 3.98 -8.08
C HIS A 548 29.93 3.38 -7.78
N ASN A 549 30.11 2.63 -6.68
CA ASN A 549 31.32 1.82 -6.47
C ASN A 549 31.54 0.82 -7.61
N ILE A 550 30.44 0.33 -8.20
CA ILE A 550 30.45 -0.57 -9.36
C ILE A 550 31.04 0.15 -10.59
N ASP A 551 30.66 1.42 -10.82
CA ASP A 551 31.19 2.24 -11.92
C ASP A 551 32.69 2.45 -11.77
N MET A 552 33.14 2.69 -10.53
CA MET A 552 34.57 2.85 -10.23
C MET A 552 35.35 1.56 -10.50
N LEU A 553 34.82 0.41 -10.10
CA LEU A 553 35.47 -0.89 -10.40
C LEU A 553 35.53 -1.14 -11.91
N CYS A 554 34.44 -0.91 -12.63
CA CYS A 554 34.39 -1.06 -14.08
C CYS A 554 35.39 -0.15 -14.79
N LYS A 555 35.53 1.10 -14.34
CA LYS A 555 36.53 2.04 -14.87
C LYS A 555 37.96 1.49 -14.71
N VAL A 556 38.27 0.91 -13.55
CA VAL A 556 39.61 0.28 -13.30
C VAL A 556 39.82 -0.95 -14.17
N LEU A 557 38.76 -1.74 -14.41
CA LEU A 557 38.83 -2.95 -15.23
C LEU A 557 38.73 -2.70 -16.75
N GLY A 558 38.44 -1.46 -17.16
CA GLY A 558 38.24 -1.07 -18.56
C GLY A 558 36.90 -1.55 -19.16
N ASP A 559 35.89 -1.75 -18.32
CA ASP A 559 34.57 -2.26 -18.71
C ASP A 559 33.51 -1.16 -18.79
N LYS A 560 32.41 -1.45 -19.50
CA LYS A 560 31.25 -0.54 -19.60
C LYS A 560 30.23 -0.85 -18.53
N VAL A 561 29.65 0.21 -17.96
CA VAL A 561 28.47 0.18 -17.10
C VAL A 561 27.28 0.72 -17.87
N TYR A 562 26.13 0.10 -17.71
CA TYR A 562 24.85 0.56 -18.22
C TYR A 562 23.94 0.89 -17.02
N GLU A 563 23.37 2.10 -17.01
CA GLU A 563 22.38 2.53 -16.01
C GLU A 563 20.98 2.44 -16.62
N VAL A 564 20.03 1.86 -15.87
CA VAL A 564 18.65 1.66 -16.31
C VAL A 564 17.67 2.08 -15.18
N PRO A 565 16.37 2.31 -15.47
CA PRO A 565 15.35 2.53 -14.44
C PRO A 565 15.27 1.37 -13.44
N VAL A 566 14.66 1.61 -12.28
CA VAL A 566 14.39 0.56 -11.29
C VAL A 566 13.40 -0.46 -11.84
N GLY A 567 13.68 -1.70 -11.62
CA GLY A 567 12.89 -2.85 -12.08
C GLY A 567 13.74 -3.83 -12.88
N PHE A 568 13.76 -5.08 -12.44
CA PHE A 568 14.66 -6.08 -12.97
C PHE A 568 14.46 -6.37 -14.48
N LYS A 569 13.25 -6.16 -15.00
CA LYS A 569 12.94 -6.22 -16.44
C LYS A 569 13.85 -5.34 -17.30
N HIS A 570 14.23 -4.16 -16.81
CA HIS A 570 15.14 -3.25 -17.51
C HIS A 570 16.57 -3.78 -17.49
N ILE A 571 16.98 -4.39 -16.37
CA ILE A 571 18.27 -5.06 -16.23
C ILE A 571 18.35 -6.25 -17.18
N ALA A 572 17.37 -7.15 -17.16
CA ALA A 572 17.29 -8.33 -18.01
C ALA A 572 17.35 -7.97 -19.52
N SER A 573 16.54 -6.97 -19.93
CA SER A 573 16.53 -6.47 -21.30
C SER A 573 17.89 -5.89 -21.71
N ALA A 574 18.55 -5.11 -20.85
CA ALA A 574 19.86 -4.56 -21.15
C ALA A 574 20.95 -5.66 -21.22
N MET A 575 20.89 -6.68 -20.34
CA MET A 575 21.79 -7.83 -20.39
C MET A 575 21.68 -8.57 -21.70
N GLN A 576 20.46 -8.85 -22.17
CA GLN A 576 20.21 -9.53 -23.45
C GLN A 576 20.69 -8.68 -24.62
N LYS A 577 20.32 -7.39 -24.65
CA LYS A 577 20.64 -6.47 -25.75
C LYS A 577 22.15 -6.24 -25.94
N HIS A 578 22.90 -6.17 -24.85
CA HIS A 578 24.30 -5.78 -24.85
C HIS A 578 25.26 -6.93 -24.50
N ASP A 579 24.77 -8.16 -24.37
CA ASP A 579 25.52 -9.36 -23.96
C ASP A 579 26.37 -9.11 -22.69
N LEU A 580 25.77 -8.53 -21.66
CA LEU A 580 26.45 -8.13 -20.44
C LEU A 580 26.75 -9.34 -19.54
N LEU A 581 27.86 -9.27 -18.83
CA LEU A 581 28.33 -10.36 -17.96
C LEU A 581 27.42 -10.54 -16.74
N MET A 582 26.98 -9.44 -16.19
CA MET A 582 26.19 -9.43 -14.95
C MET A 582 25.22 -8.25 -14.93
N GLY A 583 24.11 -8.41 -14.23
CA GLY A 583 23.18 -7.35 -13.87
C GLY A 583 22.84 -7.40 -12.40
N GLY A 584 22.64 -6.22 -11.76
CA GLY A 584 22.31 -6.17 -10.36
C GLY A 584 21.58 -4.92 -9.94
N GLU A 585 20.84 -5.03 -8.84
CA GLU A 585 20.12 -3.91 -8.24
C GLU A 585 20.33 -3.85 -6.71
N SER A 586 20.25 -2.64 -6.16
CA SER A 586 20.48 -2.38 -4.73
C SER A 586 19.57 -3.18 -3.78
N SER A 587 18.50 -3.76 -4.28
CA SER A 587 17.60 -4.64 -3.51
C SER A 587 18.12 -6.07 -3.30
N GLY A 588 19.27 -6.45 -3.90
CA GLY A 588 19.90 -7.77 -3.76
C GLY A 588 19.62 -8.75 -4.90
N GLY A 589 18.89 -8.33 -5.92
CA GLY A 589 18.67 -9.13 -7.13
C GLY A 589 19.88 -9.08 -8.05
N VAL A 590 20.37 -10.24 -8.50
CA VAL A 590 21.50 -10.36 -9.44
C VAL A 590 21.24 -11.43 -10.49
N ALA A 591 21.68 -11.18 -11.73
CA ALA A 591 21.61 -12.11 -12.84
C ALA A 591 22.97 -12.23 -13.56
N PHE A 592 23.19 -13.35 -14.23
CA PHE A 592 24.47 -13.70 -14.80
C PHE A 592 24.32 -14.21 -16.22
N ARG A 593 25.21 -13.80 -17.12
CA ARG A 593 25.30 -14.36 -18.48
C ARG A 593 25.62 -15.85 -18.45
N GLY A 594 24.90 -16.60 -19.24
CA GLY A 594 25.08 -18.08 -19.29
C GLY A 594 24.26 -18.83 -18.24
N HIS A 595 23.44 -18.11 -17.46
CA HIS A 595 22.44 -18.64 -16.57
C HIS A 595 21.07 -18.07 -16.97
N ILE A 596 20.08 -18.04 -16.05
CA ILE A 596 18.85 -17.31 -16.29
C ILE A 596 19.09 -15.78 -16.24
N LEU A 597 18.32 -15.01 -17.01
CA LEU A 597 18.37 -13.54 -16.98
C LEU A 597 17.33 -12.94 -16.01
N GLU A 598 16.90 -13.72 -15.04
CA GLU A 598 16.12 -13.29 -13.88
C GLU A 598 17.01 -13.38 -12.64
N LYS A 599 16.59 -12.71 -11.56
CA LYS A 599 17.30 -12.70 -10.27
C LYS A 599 17.45 -14.11 -9.72
N ASP A 600 18.63 -14.44 -9.26
CA ASP A 600 18.91 -15.76 -8.68
C ASP A 600 19.82 -15.66 -7.45
N GLY A 601 19.19 -15.62 -6.25
CA GLY A 601 19.91 -15.63 -4.98
C GLY A 601 20.58 -16.98 -4.68
N VAL A 602 20.05 -18.09 -5.20
CA VAL A 602 20.63 -19.42 -4.99
C VAL A 602 21.92 -19.57 -5.79
N TYR A 603 21.91 -19.20 -7.06
CA TYR A 603 23.12 -19.21 -7.90
C TYR A 603 24.18 -18.24 -7.37
N ALA A 604 23.75 -17.03 -6.96
CA ALA A 604 24.65 -16.04 -6.36
C ALA A 604 25.31 -16.57 -5.07
N ALA A 605 24.56 -17.25 -4.21
CA ALA A 605 25.09 -17.85 -2.98
C ALA A 605 26.15 -18.89 -3.27
N MET A 606 25.91 -19.76 -4.24
CA MET A 606 26.90 -20.78 -4.63
C MET A 606 28.12 -20.15 -5.31
N LEU A 607 27.93 -19.08 -6.09
CA LEU A 607 29.03 -18.35 -6.72
C LEU A 607 29.93 -17.63 -5.69
N VAL A 608 29.33 -17.07 -4.64
CA VAL A 608 30.06 -16.50 -3.49
C VAL A 608 30.86 -17.60 -2.77
N THR A 609 30.21 -18.74 -2.52
CA THR A 609 30.88 -19.89 -1.88
C THR A 609 32.08 -20.40 -2.72
N GLU A 610 31.93 -20.46 -4.05
CA GLU A 610 33.03 -20.77 -4.98
C GLU A 610 34.12 -19.69 -4.90
N MET A 611 33.77 -18.42 -4.86
CA MET A 611 34.73 -17.32 -4.76
C MET A 611 35.60 -17.44 -3.51
N LEU A 612 35.03 -17.72 -2.36
CA LEU A 612 35.78 -17.91 -1.11
C LEU A 612 36.73 -19.12 -1.22
N ALA A 613 36.25 -20.24 -1.76
CA ALA A 613 37.02 -21.44 -1.95
C ALA A 613 38.21 -21.26 -2.93
N VAL A 614 37.99 -20.50 -4.02
CA VAL A 614 39.03 -20.23 -5.03
C VAL A 614 40.07 -19.25 -4.50
N MET A 615 39.64 -18.20 -3.81
CA MET A 615 40.52 -17.13 -3.36
C MET A 615 41.25 -17.46 -2.05
N GLY A 616 40.71 -18.37 -1.23
CA GLY A 616 41.27 -18.74 0.07
C GLY A 616 41.37 -17.54 1.04
N LYS A 617 40.46 -16.61 0.95
CA LYS A 617 40.40 -15.37 1.73
C LYS A 617 39.00 -15.19 2.29
N SER A 618 38.88 -14.48 3.41
CA SER A 618 37.61 -14.14 3.97
C SER A 618 36.85 -13.08 3.12
N VAL A 619 35.55 -12.93 3.36
CA VAL A 619 34.70 -11.93 2.68
C VAL A 619 35.24 -10.54 2.89
N SER A 620 35.57 -10.18 4.14
CA SER A 620 36.09 -8.84 4.50
C SER A 620 37.41 -8.53 3.84
N GLU A 621 38.34 -9.53 3.75
CA GLU A 621 39.64 -9.39 3.06
C GLU A 621 39.47 -9.16 1.55
N ILE A 622 38.57 -9.90 0.90
CA ILE A 622 38.30 -9.75 -0.53
C ILE A 622 37.68 -8.36 -0.78
N LEU A 623 36.69 -7.97 -0.01
CA LEU A 623 36.03 -6.67 -0.16
C LEU A 623 36.97 -5.49 0.09
N SER A 624 37.83 -5.59 1.12
CA SER A 624 38.89 -4.61 1.39
C SER A 624 39.86 -4.49 0.22
N GLY A 625 40.23 -5.63 -0.39
CA GLY A 625 41.06 -5.66 -1.59
C GLY A 625 40.42 -4.98 -2.79
N VAL A 626 39.13 -5.17 -3.00
CA VAL A 626 38.37 -4.51 -4.06
C VAL A 626 38.30 -2.99 -3.83
N TYR A 627 37.99 -2.54 -2.60
CA TYR A 627 38.02 -1.12 -2.27
C TYR A 627 39.39 -0.48 -2.40
N SER A 628 40.44 -1.19 -2.05
CA SER A 628 41.82 -0.74 -2.28
C SER A 628 42.15 -0.61 -3.79
N LEU A 629 41.61 -1.47 -4.61
CA LEU A 629 41.79 -1.44 -6.08
C LEU A 629 41.10 -0.23 -6.71
N ILE A 630 39.91 0.12 -6.25
CA ILE A 630 39.17 1.32 -6.74
C ILE A 630 39.61 2.66 -6.12
N GLY A 631 40.37 2.60 -5.02
CA GLY A 631 41.05 3.75 -4.40
C GLY A 631 40.17 4.69 -3.58
N LYS A 632 38.85 4.67 -3.76
CA LYS A 632 37.85 5.45 -3.02
C LYS A 632 36.63 4.58 -2.76
N ARG A 633 35.83 4.94 -1.75
CA ARG A 633 34.59 4.24 -1.42
C ARG A 633 33.46 5.22 -1.26
N TYR A 634 32.34 4.98 -1.94
CA TYR A 634 31.06 5.58 -1.61
C TYR A 634 30.37 4.76 -0.50
N TYR A 635 29.72 5.48 0.40
CA TYR A 635 28.85 4.91 1.44
C TYR A 635 27.40 5.14 1.06
N PHE A 636 26.70 4.05 0.91
CA PHE A 636 25.30 4.03 0.53
C PHE A 636 24.40 4.22 1.75
N ALA A 637 23.32 4.97 1.58
CA ALA A 637 22.25 5.10 2.57
C ALA A 637 20.89 5.10 1.87
N GLU A 638 19.86 4.64 2.59
CA GLU A 638 18.48 4.59 2.12
C GLU A 638 17.54 5.07 3.23
N TYR A 639 16.47 5.77 2.85
CA TYR A 639 15.45 6.29 3.73
C TYR A 639 14.08 6.22 3.06
N GLU A 640 13.03 5.87 3.81
CA GLU A 640 11.67 5.75 3.31
C GLU A 640 10.75 6.75 4.02
N ILE A 641 9.85 7.39 3.25
CA ILE A 641 8.86 8.35 3.73
C ILE A 641 7.48 7.89 3.24
N ASP A 642 6.52 7.80 4.15
CA ASP A 642 5.15 7.48 3.78
C ASP A 642 4.54 8.56 2.88
N LEU A 643 3.85 8.14 1.82
CA LEU A 643 3.10 9.02 0.94
C LEU A 643 1.82 9.49 1.64
N THR A 644 1.87 10.70 2.18
CA THR A 644 0.70 11.44 2.64
C THR A 644 0.31 12.49 1.60
N PRO A 645 -0.94 13.01 1.60
CA PRO A 645 -1.31 14.11 0.71
C PRO A 645 -0.35 15.30 0.80
N GLY A 646 0.15 15.60 2.00
CA GLY A 646 1.11 16.68 2.22
C GLY A 646 2.49 16.39 1.62
N SER A 647 3.01 15.15 1.75
CA SER A 647 4.30 14.77 1.18
C SER A 647 4.26 14.65 -0.34
N ILE A 648 3.11 14.29 -0.93
CA ILE A 648 2.91 14.25 -2.40
C ILE A 648 3.08 15.66 -2.98
N VAL A 649 2.37 16.66 -2.43
CA VAL A 649 2.45 18.06 -2.92
C VAL A 649 3.88 18.60 -2.82
N LYS A 650 4.57 18.31 -1.71
CA LYS A 650 5.97 18.73 -1.53
C LYS A 650 6.91 18.03 -2.50
N LEU A 651 6.72 16.74 -2.72
CA LEU A 651 7.50 15.97 -3.69
C LEU A 651 7.33 16.51 -5.11
N GLU A 652 6.10 16.83 -5.53
CA GLU A 652 5.83 17.42 -6.85
C GLU A 652 6.46 18.81 -6.99
N ARG A 653 6.45 19.59 -5.92
CA ARG A 653 7.14 20.87 -5.89
C ARG A 653 8.66 20.70 -6.06
N VAL A 654 9.28 19.79 -5.31
CA VAL A 654 10.72 19.47 -5.42
C VAL A 654 11.07 18.94 -6.80
N PHE A 655 10.16 18.15 -7.43
CA PHE A 655 10.36 17.68 -8.80
C PHE A 655 10.23 18.82 -9.83
N GLY A 656 9.34 19.79 -9.60
CA GLY A 656 9.15 20.95 -10.47
C GLY A 656 10.26 22.00 -10.35
N ASP A 657 10.75 22.21 -9.13
CA ASP A 657 11.77 23.20 -8.78
C ASP A 657 12.82 22.56 -7.85
N PRO A 658 13.75 21.79 -8.42
CA PRO A 658 14.78 21.09 -7.66
C PRO A 658 15.78 22.09 -7.04
N PRO A 659 16.37 21.76 -5.88
CA PRO A 659 17.36 22.65 -5.25
C PRO A 659 18.62 22.80 -6.11
N ASP A 660 19.19 24.00 -6.16
CA ASP A 660 20.45 24.27 -6.85
C ASP A 660 21.66 23.64 -6.16
N GLY A 661 21.52 23.26 -4.88
CA GLY A 661 22.57 22.62 -4.09
C GLY A 661 22.03 21.89 -2.87
N VAL A 662 22.79 20.91 -2.36
CA VAL A 662 22.47 20.11 -1.18
C VAL A 662 23.71 20.01 -0.29
N LEU A 663 23.57 20.29 1.01
CA LEU A 663 24.68 20.28 2.00
C LEU A 663 25.91 21.11 1.56
N GLY A 664 25.67 22.24 0.88
CA GLY A 664 26.74 23.13 0.42
C GLY A 664 27.48 22.67 -0.85
N ASN A 665 27.01 21.62 -1.50
CA ASN A 665 27.50 21.18 -2.80
C ASN A 665 26.49 21.56 -3.88
N ASP A 666 26.94 22.12 -4.99
CA ASP A 666 26.12 22.50 -6.12
C ASP A 666 25.61 21.24 -6.85
N VAL A 667 24.39 21.29 -7.39
CA VAL A 667 23.85 20.25 -8.27
C VAL A 667 24.43 20.43 -9.66
N LEU A 668 25.23 19.44 -10.11
CA LEU A 668 25.83 19.45 -11.44
C LEU A 668 24.94 18.88 -12.52
N GLU A 669 24.16 17.84 -12.17
CA GLU A 669 23.32 17.11 -13.11
C GLU A 669 22.04 16.64 -12.43
N ILE A 670 20.92 16.67 -13.16
CA ILE A 670 19.64 16.12 -12.75
C ILE A 670 19.24 15.02 -13.72
N ASN A 671 19.29 13.78 -13.24
CA ASN A 671 18.83 12.61 -14.02
C ASN A 671 17.38 12.30 -13.64
N ARG A 672 16.47 12.32 -14.62
CA ARG A 672 15.03 12.09 -14.47
C ARG A 672 14.58 10.74 -15.08
N MET A 673 15.48 9.79 -15.19
CA MET A 673 15.21 8.48 -15.78
C MET A 673 14.13 7.69 -15.02
N ASP A 674 14.16 7.76 -13.66
CA ASP A 674 13.16 7.13 -12.78
C ASP A 674 13.16 7.86 -11.44
N GLY A 675 12.29 8.87 -11.31
CA GLY A 675 12.31 9.83 -10.22
C GLY A 675 13.23 11.01 -10.50
N MET A 676 13.93 11.50 -9.50
CA MET A 676 14.87 12.61 -9.61
C MET A 676 16.18 12.29 -8.88
N LYS A 677 17.24 12.06 -9.62
CA LYS A 677 18.60 11.88 -9.10
C LYS A 677 19.40 13.15 -9.29
N LEU A 678 19.88 13.73 -8.20
CA LEU A 678 20.76 14.89 -8.17
C LEU A 678 22.20 14.40 -8.00
N ILE A 679 23.09 14.79 -8.91
CA ILE A 679 24.52 14.51 -8.83
C ILE A 679 25.20 15.81 -8.40
N LEU A 680 25.97 15.75 -7.30
CA LEU A 680 26.55 16.91 -6.65
C LEU A 680 28.01 17.14 -7.08
N SER A 681 28.50 18.36 -6.83
CA SER A 681 29.83 18.83 -7.23
C SER A 681 30.99 18.05 -6.60
N ASP A 682 30.78 17.42 -5.44
CA ASP A 682 31.75 16.53 -4.79
C ASP A 682 31.69 15.09 -5.31
N GLY A 683 30.75 14.77 -6.19
CA GLY A 683 30.48 13.44 -6.73
C GLY A 683 29.50 12.61 -5.92
N SER A 684 29.01 13.11 -4.76
CA SER A 684 27.89 12.52 -4.05
C SER A 684 26.61 12.61 -4.89
N TRP A 685 25.64 11.75 -4.62
CA TRP A 685 24.33 11.81 -5.32
C TRP A 685 23.19 11.42 -4.41
N VAL A 686 21.99 11.91 -4.72
CA VAL A 686 20.74 11.52 -4.05
C VAL A 686 19.62 11.36 -5.07
N LEU A 687 18.83 10.30 -4.90
CA LEU A 687 17.67 9.96 -5.71
C LEU A 687 16.40 10.00 -4.87
N LEU A 688 15.40 10.74 -5.33
CA LEU A 688 14.03 10.70 -4.82
C LEU A 688 13.14 9.97 -5.81
N ARG A 689 12.42 8.94 -5.35
CA ARG A 689 11.60 8.11 -6.21
C ARG A 689 10.32 7.66 -5.49
N LYS A 690 9.16 7.79 -6.14
CA LYS A 690 7.93 7.14 -5.66
C LYS A 690 8.08 5.61 -5.79
N SER A 691 7.70 4.85 -4.76
CA SER A 691 7.63 3.39 -4.89
C SER A 691 6.52 3.00 -5.86
N GLY A 692 6.77 1.99 -6.70
CA GLY A 692 5.77 1.44 -7.62
C GLY A 692 4.89 0.35 -7.00
N THR A 693 5.17 -0.05 -5.74
CA THR A 693 4.50 -1.18 -5.07
C THR A 693 3.91 -0.84 -3.71
N GLU A 694 4.34 0.27 -3.11
CA GLU A 694 3.97 0.70 -1.77
C GLU A 694 3.72 2.22 -1.75
N PRO A 695 2.84 2.74 -0.89
CA PRO A 695 2.55 4.17 -0.81
C PRO A 695 3.66 4.93 -0.07
N LEU A 696 4.88 4.93 -0.61
CA LEU A 696 6.03 5.60 -0.02
C LEU A 696 6.96 6.22 -1.07
N VAL A 697 7.77 7.18 -0.61
CA VAL A 697 8.91 7.74 -1.35
C VAL A 697 10.18 7.13 -0.81
N ARG A 698 11.02 6.60 -1.69
CA ARG A 698 12.38 6.17 -1.37
C ARG A 698 13.35 7.29 -1.66
N ILE A 699 14.18 7.61 -0.68
CA ILE A 699 15.32 8.51 -0.80
C ILE A 699 16.57 7.65 -0.65
N VAL A 700 17.36 7.61 -1.69
CA VAL A 700 18.58 6.78 -1.76
C VAL A 700 19.74 7.68 -2.12
N GLY A 701 20.92 7.47 -1.53
CA GLY A 701 22.06 8.28 -1.89
C GLY A 701 23.39 7.71 -1.47
N GLU A 702 24.44 8.30 -1.99
CA GLU A 702 25.82 7.97 -1.66
C GLU A 702 26.65 9.22 -1.42
N SER A 703 27.59 9.10 -0.48
CA SER A 703 28.61 10.09 -0.23
C SER A 703 29.92 9.44 0.25
N TRP A 704 30.95 10.25 0.49
CA TRP A 704 32.29 9.79 0.81
C TRP A 704 32.48 9.32 2.26
N SER A 705 31.46 9.48 3.11
CA SER A 705 31.41 8.90 4.46
C SER A 705 29.98 8.54 4.82
N LYS A 706 29.80 7.59 5.75
CA LYS A 706 28.47 7.16 6.24
C LYS A 706 27.66 8.35 6.79
N GLY A 707 28.29 9.18 7.62
CA GLY A 707 27.62 10.35 8.20
C GLY A 707 27.20 11.40 7.16
N GLN A 708 27.98 11.60 6.09
CA GLN A 708 27.59 12.49 4.99
C GLN A 708 26.45 11.91 4.16
N ALA A 709 26.45 10.60 3.89
CA ALA A 709 25.35 9.95 3.19
C ALA A 709 24.04 10.07 3.98
N GLU A 710 24.06 9.79 5.26
CA GLU A 710 22.89 9.96 6.15
C GLU A 710 22.40 11.40 6.22
N ALA A 711 23.34 12.38 6.32
CA ALA A 711 23.00 13.80 6.33
C ALA A 711 22.35 14.24 5.02
N LEU A 712 22.83 13.72 3.88
CA LEU A 712 22.28 14.00 2.55
C LEU A 712 20.81 13.55 2.46
N LEU A 713 20.50 12.35 2.95
CA LEU A 713 19.12 11.84 2.96
C LEU A 713 18.23 12.63 3.91
N LYS A 714 18.71 12.98 5.11
CA LYS A 714 17.96 13.81 6.07
C LYS A 714 17.64 15.20 5.51
N GLU A 715 18.57 15.80 4.78
CA GLU A 715 18.31 17.10 4.15
C GLU A 715 17.22 17.03 3.09
N MET A 716 17.24 15.97 2.26
CA MET A 716 16.18 15.75 1.28
C MET A 716 14.84 15.41 1.92
N ALA A 717 14.82 14.65 3.03
CA ALA A 717 13.63 14.34 3.79
C ALA A 717 12.96 15.60 4.38
N LYS A 718 13.73 16.58 4.86
CA LYS A 718 13.20 17.87 5.33
C LYS A 718 12.46 18.62 4.23
N LEU A 719 12.92 18.57 2.98
CA LEU A 719 12.22 19.19 1.85
C LEU A 719 10.84 18.59 1.64
N LEU A 720 10.65 17.32 2.02
CA LEU A 720 9.37 16.62 1.99
C LEU A 720 8.55 16.80 3.29
N GLY A 721 9.11 17.53 4.28
CA GLY A 721 8.44 17.92 5.52
C GLY A 721 8.51 16.91 6.63
N GLU A 722 9.47 16.00 6.59
CA GLU A 722 9.76 15.12 7.72
C GLU A 722 10.83 15.72 8.61
N GLU A 723 10.42 16.21 9.78
CA GLU A 723 11.31 16.63 10.87
C GLU A 723 11.41 15.47 11.87
N ARG A 724 12.37 14.55 11.67
CA ARG A 724 12.82 13.66 12.76
C ARG A 724 14.16 14.16 13.27
N GLU A 725 14.23 14.40 14.59
CA GLU A 725 15.45 14.76 15.32
C GLU A 725 16.57 13.72 15.18
#